data_0dd9b64b18821f67a9b6a123b5c78d1e
#
_entry.id   0dd9b64b18821f67a9b6a123b5c78d1e
#
_cell.length_a   1.000
_cell.length_b   1.000
_cell.length_c   1.000
_cell.angle_alpha   90.00
_cell.angle_beta   90.00
_cell.angle_gamma   90.00
#
_symmetry.space_group_name_H-M   'P 1'
#
loop_
_entity.id
_entity.type
_entity.pdbx_description
1 polymer ?
#
loop_
_entity_poly.entity_id
_entity_poly.type
_entity_poly.pdbx_seq_one_letter_code
_entity_poly.pdbx_strand_id
1 'polypeptide(L)'
;MLGAISLAETDNNVIDRGETTRIMTATRREFIQTSVALAAMPAYLHPAGSAQRTPTNTAPNILWYEDEAKRWLEALPIGNGRIGGMVYGGKSVERIALSESTVWSGAPSTSDVNPGGREHLAEMRQLLFDEKYEEARHLCEKYLLSHSKSFGTNLPMFDLRLEIENSDEPSNYRRSLNLDDAIATVSYESNGRTFTRESFSSNPDHILVVHLSANATGQMNCKVAFSDIKLPGVIAVSASSGNHDPDTITFRGNAFETMHSNGKQGVDVECSVRIMSSNGRRTAAGEHIEIRNADSVTLLIAIATNFAGQKPADDCAKALQSAAAKTYAQLRRAHTEDHHALFRRVQIDLGTNSHSSKMPTDQRRRAVEAGASDPELSALFFQYGRYLTIAGSRENSPLPLALQGIWNDGLASSMGWTDDFHLDINTQQNYWLAEVGNLSESQTPLFTLIDILHQSGQRTAIELYGTPGWVSHTITNPWGYTAPGGGLGWGIFVTAGVWIALQMWEHYRFSGDREFLRHRLYPVFKGAAEFFLAYMVEHPEHRCLVTGPSDSPENAFRSPSGAYCSESLMPTCDRVLVYALFSHLIEAQRLLSIDPELNSKLEAALKRLPPLQVGSHGQLQEWLEDFVEAEPNHRHTSHLIALYPENQISLEQTPQLAKAARVTLDRRINQPNWEDTEWSRANLVNYYARLRDPESAHKHLVGLISKATDDNLLTYSRGGVAGAAQNIFAVDGNTAGAAGIAEMLLQSHEEAINLLPALPAAWPDGSISGLCARGGFQIDIEWQARRLVLATIISKRGGQCKLRYEDKAILVNVPVGRRVRIPLQSFRNSEKSPAKV
;
A
#
# COMPACT_ATOMS: atom_id res chain seq x y z
N MET A 1 -55.31 -0.45 -24.19
CA MET A 1 -55.61 -0.69 -25.60
C MET A 1 -54.29 -1.18 -26.19
N LEU A 2 -53.99 -2.44 -26.23
CA LEU A 2 -54.35 -3.47 -27.20
C LEU A 2 -53.92 -3.10 -28.62
N GLY A 3 -53.02 -3.90 -29.20
CA GLY A 3 -52.72 -4.02 -30.59
C GLY A 3 -51.41 -4.77 -30.84
N ALA A 4 -51.46 -6.10 -30.77
CA ALA A 4 -50.49 -7.00 -31.36
C ALA A 4 -50.82 -7.28 -32.83
N ILE A 5 -49.94 -7.75 -33.67
CA ILE A 5 -49.99 -8.60 -34.86
C ILE A 5 -48.55 -8.72 -35.39
N SER A 6 -47.88 -9.87 -35.38
CA SER A 6 -47.99 -11.17 -36.03
C SER A 6 -47.30 -11.26 -37.40
N LEU A 7 -46.21 -12.05 -37.42
CA LEU A 7 -45.72 -13.05 -38.42
C LEU A 7 -45.86 -12.81 -39.93
N ALA A 8 -44.77 -13.00 -40.68
CA ALA A 8 -44.76 -13.99 -41.79
C ALA A 8 -43.33 -14.30 -42.25
N GLU A 9 -43.07 -15.60 -42.36
CA GLU A 9 -41.95 -16.26 -43.03
C GLU A 9 -41.94 -16.03 -44.54
N THR A 10 -40.80 -16.06 -45.17
CA THR A 10 -40.58 -16.89 -46.35
C THR A 10 -39.09 -17.10 -46.65
N ASP A 11 -38.82 -18.31 -47.03
CA ASP A 11 -37.57 -18.94 -47.45
C ASP A 11 -36.91 -18.36 -48.71
N ASN A 12 -35.62 -18.58 -48.80
CA ASN A 12 -34.85 -19.40 -49.73
C ASN A 12 -33.50 -18.84 -50.20
N ASN A 13 -32.46 -19.54 -49.81
CA ASN A 13 -31.35 -20.10 -50.61
C ASN A 13 -30.31 -19.20 -51.32
N VAL A 14 -29.09 -19.62 -51.03
CA VAL A 14 -27.95 -20.02 -51.91
C VAL A 14 -26.67 -19.19 -51.87
N ILE A 15 -25.64 -19.80 -51.21
CA ILE A 15 -24.20 -19.89 -51.50
C ILE A 15 -23.39 -18.57 -51.72
N ASP A 16 -22.35 -18.28 -50.92
CA ASP A 16 -20.96 -18.71 -51.03
C ASP A 16 -20.01 -17.99 -50.05
N ARG A 17 -19.01 -18.73 -49.65
CA ARG A 17 -17.75 -18.46 -48.91
C ARG A 17 -17.34 -17.03 -48.61
N GLY A 18 -17.03 -16.82 -47.32
CA GLY A 18 -16.21 -15.70 -46.82
C GLY A 18 -15.89 -15.91 -45.35
N GLU A 19 -14.63 -16.11 -45.01
CA GLU A 19 -14.09 -16.29 -43.68
C GLU A 19 -14.55 -15.17 -42.73
N THR A 20 -15.33 -15.48 -41.71
CA THR A 20 -15.72 -14.59 -40.66
C THR A 20 -14.94 -14.94 -39.38
N THR A 21 -14.02 -14.09 -39.02
CA THR A 21 -13.34 -14.04 -37.72
C THR A 21 -14.41 -13.97 -36.64
N ARG A 22 -14.61 -15.03 -35.88
CA ARG A 22 -15.45 -15.02 -34.67
C ARG A 22 -14.76 -14.24 -33.58
N ILE A 23 -15.25 -13.07 -33.26
CA ILE A 23 -15.00 -12.40 -32.00
C ILE A 23 -15.79 -13.19 -30.94
N MET A 24 -15.08 -13.99 -30.14
CA MET A 24 -15.67 -14.66 -28.99
C MET A 24 -15.77 -13.63 -27.86
N THR A 25 -16.97 -13.20 -27.58
CA THR A 25 -17.30 -12.51 -26.32
C THR A 25 -17.38 -13.56 -25.22
N ALA A 26 -16.27 -13.75 -24.50
CA ALA A 26 -16.26 -14.58 -23.31
C ALA A 26 -17.02 -13.84 -22.20
N THR A 27 -17.94 -14.53 -21.56
CA THR A 27 -18.66 -14.00 -20.41
C THR A 27 -17.76 -14.02 -19.17
N ARG A 28 -17.99 -13.07 -18.26
CA ARG A 28 -17.25 -12.88 -16.99
C ARG A 28 -17.06 -14.19 -16.17
N ARG A 29 -17.89 -15.17 -16.39
CA ARG A 29 -17.86 -16.47 -15.69
C ARG A 29 -16.78 -17.43 -16.23
N GLU A 30 -16.44 -17.34 -17.51
CA GLU A 30 -15.43 -18.21 -18.14
C GLU A 30 -14.01 -17.70 -17.86
N PHE A 31 -13.83 -16.41 -17.67
CA PHE A 31 -12.53 -15.82 -17.32
C PHE A 31 -12.04 -16.21 -15.92
N ILE A 32 -12.97 -16.34 -14.95
CA ILE A 32 -12.65 -16.77 -13.57
C ILE A 32 -12.32 -18.26 -13.51
N GLN A 33 -12.91 -19.11 -14.37
CA GLN A 33 -12.64 -20.55 -14.38
C GLN A 33 -11.32 -20.91 -15.07
N THR A 34 -10.81 -20.09 -15.97
CA THR A 34 -9.55 -20.36 -16.68
C THR A 34 -8.31 -19.92 -15.86
N SER A 35 -8.48 -19.05 -14.88
CA SER A 35 -7.37 -18.59 -14.00
C SER A 35 -7.03 -19.58 -12.86
N VAL A 36 -7.85 -20.59 -12.61
CA VAL A 36 -7.64 -21.58 -11.53
C VAL A 36 -6.84 -22.82 -11.99
N ALA A 37 -6.55 -22.95 -13.28
CA ALA A 37 -5.95 -24.18 -13.84
C ALA A 37 -4.42 -24.13 -14.04
N LEU A 38 -3.69 -23.09 -13.58
CA LEU A 38 -2.24 -22.97 -13.82
C LEU A 38 -1.38 -22.84 -12.54
N ALA A 39 -1.81 -23.39 -11.43
CA ALA A 39 -1.00 -23.45 -10.20
C ALA A 39 -0.82 -24.88 -9.70
N ALA A 40 -0.26 -25.76 -10.54
CA ALA A 40 0.34 -27.01 -10.08
C ALA A 40 1.82 -27.00 -10.44
N MET A 41 2.65 -26.30 -9.66
CA MET A 41 4.10 -26.49 -9.68
C MET A 41 4.51 -27.54 -8.65
N PRO A 42 5.46 -28.43 -8.99
CA PRO A 42 5.86 -29.52 -8.11
C PRO A 42 6.58 -29.02 -6.87
N ALA A 43 6.24 -29.59 -5.72
CA ALA A 43 6.96 -29.40 -4.46
C ALA A 43 8.44 -29.78 -4.62
N TYR A 44 9.32 -28.82 -4.63
CA TYR A 44 10.75 -29.04 -4.57
C TYR A 44 11.17 -29.36 -3.14
N LEU A 45 11.62 -30.58 -2.94
CA LEU A 45 12.34 -31.03 -1.75
C LEU A 45 13.54 -30.11 -1.49
N HIS A 46 13.56 -29.49 -0.33
CA HIS A 46 14.72 -28.74 0.15
C HIS A 46 15.87 -29.72 0.47
N PRO A 47 17.09 -29.50 -0.02
CA PRO A 47 18.23 -30.22 0.50
C PRO A 47 18.53 -29.78 1.93
N ALA A 48 18.42 -30.71 2.86
CA ALA A 48 18.88 -30.53 4.23
C ALA A 48 20.43 -30.38 4.22
N GLY A 49 20.90 -29.24 4.69
CA GLY A 49 22.32 -28.96 4.81
C GLY A 49 22.68 -27.50 4.92
N SER A 50 22.05 -26.73 5.82
CA SER A 50 22.58 -25.43 6.23
C SER A 50 23.20 -25.57 7.61
N ALA A 51 24.49 -25.30 7.69
CA ALA A 51 25.19 -25.15 8.99
C ALA A 51 24.39 -24.11 9.81
N GLN A 52 23.89 -24.53 10.97
CA GLN A 52 23.26 -23.66 11.95
C GLN A 52 24.24 -22.53 12.27
N ARG A 53 23.91 -21.29 11.78
CA ARG A 53 24.49 -20.10 12.40
C ARG A 53 23.98 -20.04 13.83
N THR A 54 24.89 -19.82 14.77
CA THR A 54 24.56 -19.37 16.13
C THR A 54 23.59 -18.20 16.00
N PRO A 55 22.46 -18.18 16.72
CA PRO A 55 21.57 -17.05 16.69
C PRO A 55 22.36 -15.81 17.13
N THR A 56 22.56 -14.85 16.24
CA THR A 56 22.83 -13.49 16.66
C THR A 56 21.69 -13.10 17.58
N ASN A 57 22.01 -12.49 18.70
CA ASN A 57 21.06 -12.06 19.73
C ASN A 57 20.20 -10.91 19.14
N THR A 58 19.34 -11.24 18.15
CA THR A 58 18.41 -10.29 17.57
C THR A 58 17.37 -9.98 18.63
N ALA A 59 17.15 -8.69 18.87
CA ALA A 59 16.07 -8.23 19.72
C ALA A 59 14.75 -8.86 19.29
N PRO A 60 13.87 -9.22 20.20
CA PRO A 60 12.60 -9.83 19.84
C PRO A 60 11.75 -8.83 19.04
N ASN A 61 11.23 -9.25 17.87
CA ASN A 61 10.30 -8.50 17.05
C ASN A 61 8.91 -8.44 17.74
N ILE A 62 8.83 -7.77 18.89
CA ILE A 62 7.64 -7.75 19.75
C ILE A 62 7.31 -6.31 20.16
N LEU A 63 6.09 -5.88 19.85
CA LEU A 63 5.47 -4.73 20.52
C LEU A 63 4.83 -5.23 21.81
N TRP A 64 5.05 -4.56 22.94
CA TRP A 64 4.42 -4.96 24.21
C TRP A 64 4.14 -3.79 25.13
N TYR A 65 3.16 -3.97 26.02
CA TYR A 65 2.58 -2.94 26.89
C TYR A 65 2.13 -3.53 28.22
N GLU A 66 2.13 -2.69 29.27
CA GLU A 66 1.71 -3.03 30.63
C GLU A 66 0.26 -2.64 30.93
N ASP A 67 -0.39 -1.91 30.01
CA ASP A 67 -1.78 -1.47 30.13
C ASP A 67 -2.61 -1.89 28.91
N GLU A 68 -3.92 -2.04 29.11
CA GLU A 68 -4.90 -2.22 28.04
C GLU A 68 -5.02 -0.96 27.16
N ALA A 69 -5.37 -1.13 25.90
CA ALA A 69 -5.63 -0.02 25.00
C ALA A 69 -6.96 0.67 25.35
N LYS A 70 -6.94 2.00 25.38
CA LYS A 70 -8.14 2.83 25.59
C LYS A 70 -8.69 3.41 24.29
N ARG A 71 -7.80 3.60 23.32
CA ARG A 71 -8.11 4.17 22.01
C ARG A 71 -7.75 3.18 20.90
N TRP A 72 -8.35 3.38 19.74
CA TRP A 72 -8.08 2.55 18.56
C TRP A 72 -6.59 2.53 18.17
N LEU A 73 -5.94 3.70 18.15
CA LEU A 73 -4.50 3.87 17.88
C LEU A 73 -3.56 3.36 19.01
N GLU A 74 -4.07 2.69 20.02
CA GLU A 74 -3.31 1.95 21.00
C GLU A 74 -3.47 0.44 20.85
N ALA A 75 -4.52 -0.01 20.12
CA ALA A 75 -4.84 -1.41 19.92
C ALA A 75 -3.83 -2.10 18.96
N LEU A 76 -3.75 -3.42 19.01
CA LEU A 76 -2.80 -4.22 18.25
C LEU A 76 -3.44 -4.73 16.95
N PRO A 77 -2.91 -4.38 15.77
CA PRO A 77 -3.45 -4.82 14.49
C PRO A 77 -3.10 -6.27 14.20
N ILE A 78 -4.09 -7.07 13.82
CA ILE A 78 -3.94 -8.40 13.24
C ILE A 78 -4.65 -8.44 11.88
N GLY A 79 -4.15 -9.24 10.93
CA GLY A 79 -4.72 -9.27 9.59
C GLY A 79 -4.25 -10.46 8.76
N ASN A 80 -5.03 -10.77 7.71
CA ASN A 80 -4.75 -11.89 6.78
C ASN A 80 -4.84 -11.49 5.29
N GLY A 81 -4.76 -10.18 5.00
CA GLY A 81 -4.93 -9.64 3.67
C GLY A 81 -6.39 -9.34 3.29
N ARG A 82 -7.34 -9.68 4.16
CA ARG A 82 -8.77 -9.43 3.95
C ARG A 82 -9.49 -9.05 5.24
N ILE A 83 -9.40 -9.89 6.28
CA ILE A 83 -10.04 -9.67 7.58
C ILE A 83 -9.01 -9.05 8.51
N GLY A 84 -9.29 -7.84 8.97
CA GLY A 84 -8.55 -7.10 9.97
C GLY A 84 -9.20 -7.12 11.34
N GLY A 85 -8.38 -6.99 12.38
CA GLY A 85 -8.84 -6.83 13.75
C GLY A 85 -7.90 -5.96 14.54
N MET A 86 -8.44 -5.05 15.38
CA MET A 86 -7.68 -4.25 16.33
C MET A 86 -7.94 -4.75 17.73
N VAL A 87 -6.96 -5.42 18.35
CA VAL A 87 -7.07 -6.08 19.66
C VAL A 87 -6.71 -5.09 20.77
N TYR A 88 -7.67 -4.72 21.61
CA TYR A 88 -7.48 -3.75 22.69
C TYR A 88 -6.76 -4.35 23.90
N GLY A 89 -6.91 -5.62 24.13
CA GLY A 89 -6.30 -6.30 25.26
C GLY A 89 -7.01 -6.07 26.59
N GLY A 90 -8.32 -5.85 26.58
CA GLY A 90 -9.08 -5.57 27.81
C GLY A 90 -8.99 -6.68 28.85
N LYS A 91 -8.89 -6.31 30.13
CA LYS A 91 -8.77 -7.25 31.27
C LYS A 91 -10.09 -7.94 31.58
N SER A 92 -11.17 -7.18 31.71
CA SER A 92 -12.52 -7.68 32.01
C SER A 92 -13.43 -7.64 30.79
N VAL A 93 -13.20 -6.71 29.87
CA VAL A 93 -13.95 -6.58 28.63
C VAL A 93 -12.95 -6.46 27.47
N GLU A 94 -12.76 -7.55 26.73
CA GLU A 94 -12.01 -7.46 25.47
C GLU A 94 -12.88 -6.83 24.40
N ARG A 95 -12.24 -6.03 23.59
CA ARG A 95 -12.80 -5.41 22.41
C ARG A 95 -11.88 -5.71 21.22
N ILE A 96 -12.43 -6.22 20.14
CA ILE A 96 -11.69 -6.41 18.88
C ILE A 96 -12.48 -5.66 17.81
N ALA A 97 -11.96 -4.50 17.36
CA ALA A 97 -12.58 -3.78 16.27
C ALA A 97 -12.33 -4.54 14.96
N LEU A 98 -13.40 -5.01 14.34
CA LEU A 98 -13.36 -5.83 13.13
C LEU A 98 -13.44 -4.96 11.88
N SER A 99 -12.74 -5.37 10.84
CA SER A 99 -12.79 -4.77 9.52
C SER A 99 -12.61 -5.84 8.44
N GLU A 100 -13.06 -5.53 7.23
CA GLU A 100 -12.91 -6.41 6.08
C GLU A 100 -12.72 -5.52 4.83
N SER A 101 -11.74 -5.82 4.01
CA SER A 101 -11.24 -4.96 2.93
C SER A 101 -12.27 -4.67 1.83
N THR A 102 -13.32 -5.49 1.70
CA THR A 102 -14.37 -5.31 0.69
C THR A 102 -15.69 -4.74 1.23
N VAL A 103 -15.70 -4.27 2.48
CA VAL A 103 -16.87 -3.56 3.05
C VAL A 103 -16.88 -2.12 2.54
N TRP A 104 -17.52 -1.91 1.40
CA TRP A 104 -17.56 -0.62 0.71
C TRP A 104 -19.00 -0.15 0.49
N SER A 105 -19.23 1.14 0.72
CA SER A 105 -20.40 1.84 0.20
C SER A 105 -20.23 2.15 -1.29
N GLY A 106 -21.30 2.60 -1.95
CA GLY A 106 -21.25 2.91 -3.37
C GLY A 106 -21.46 1.69 -4.27
N ALA A 107 -21.23 1.87 -5.54
CA ALA A 107 -21.43 0.85 -6.57
C ALA A 107 -20.65 1.18 -7.85
N PRO A 108 -20.46 0.22 -8.77
CA PRO A 108 -19.95 0.49 -10.11
C PRO A 108 -20.79 1.58 -10.80
N SER A 109 -20.15 2.59 -11.36
CA SER A 109 -20.81 3.67 -12.10
C SER A 109 -20.28 3.75 -13.53
N THR A 110 -21.17 4.18 -14.44
CA THR A 110 -20.83 4.47 -15.84
C THR A 110 -21.09 5.93 -16.21
N SER A 111 -21.50 6.75 -15.25
CA SER A 111 -21.91 8.16 -15.45
C SER A 111 -21.03 9.18 -14.71
N ASP A 112 -19.80 8.79 -14.38
CA ASP A 112 -18.88 9.62 -13.59
C ASP A 112 -18.20 10.71 -14.43
N VAL A 113 -18.02 10.46 -15.74
CA VAL A 113 -17.32 11.37 -16.65
C VAL A 113 -18.22 12.55 -17.02
N ASN A 114 -17.67 13.75 -16.92
CA ASN A 114 -18.35 14.97 -17.38
C ASN A 114 -18.30 15.03 -18.92
N PRO A 115 -19.45 15.01 -19.60
CA PRO A 115 -19.47 14.93 -21.07
C PRO A 115 -18.99 16.23 -21.75
N GLY A 116 -18.97 17.37 -21.04
CA GLY A 116 -18.51 18.66 -21.59
C GLY A 116 -17.00 18.80 -21.73
N GLY A 117 -16.22 17.94 -21.06
CA GLY A 117 -14.74 18.06 -21.05
C GLY A 117 -14.12 18.04 -22.44
N ARG A 118 -14.50 17.06 -23.26
CA ARG A 118 -14.01 16.90 -24.63
C ARG A 118 -14.30 18.11 -25.53
N GLU A 119 -15.47 18.73 -25.38
CA GLU A 119 -15.91 19.83 -26.23
C GLU A 119 -15.16 21.13 -25.92
N HIS A 120 -14.79 21.34 -24.64
CA HIS A 120 -14.17 22.58 -24.17
C HIS A 120 -12.66 22.45 -23.93
N LEU A 121 -12.03 21.28 -24.14
CA LEU A 121 -10.61 21.06 -23.87
C LEU A 121 -9.68 22.01 -24.62
N ALA A 122 -9.97 22.26 -25.90
CA ALA A 122 -9.21 23.20 -26.74
C ALA A 122 -9.29 24.62 -26.22
N GLU A 123 -10.48 25.08 -25.78
CA GLU A 123 -10.69 26.39 -25.19
C GLU A 123 -9.96 26.56 -23.85
N MET A 124 -10.04 25.57 -22.97
CA MET A 124 -9.29 25.57 -21.70
C MET A 124 -7.79 25.73 -21.94
N ARG A 125 -7.23 24.95 -22.89
CA ARG A 125 -5.82 25.04 -23.28
C ARG A 125 -5.45 26.42 -23.85
N GLN A 126 -6.30 26.99 -24.70
CA GLN A 126 -6.06 28.32 -25.26
C GLN A 126 -6.00 29.39 -24.16
N LEU A 127 -6.90 29.30 -23.17
CA LEU A 127 -6.87 30.20 -22.02
C LEU A 127 -5.60 30.07 -21.19
N LEU A 128 -5.13 28.84 -20.98
CA LEU A 128 -3.86 28.61 -20.29
C LEU A 128 -2.64 29.10 -21.10
N PHE A 129 -2.64 28.96 -22.43
CA PHE A 129 -1.62 29.56 -23.30
C PHE A 129 -1.61 31.07 -23.28
N ASP A 130 -2.80 31.68 -23.15
CA ASP A 130 -2.99 33.12 -23.04
C ASP A 130 -2.77 33.68 -21.63
N GLU A 131 -2.35 32.81 -20.66
CA GLU A 131 -2.16 33.11 -19.22
C GLU A 131 -3.43 33.61 -18.52
N LYS A 132 -4.61 33.27 -19.06
CA LYS A 132 -5.93 33.60 -18.50
C LYS A 132 -6.38 32.53 -17.51
N TYR A 133 -5.62 32.33 -16.44
CA TYR A 133 -5.81 31.25 -15.48
C TYR A 133 -7.20 31.26 -14.82
N GLU A 134 -7.73 32.44 -14.43
CA GLU A 134 -9.04 32.53 -13.78
C GLU A 134 -10.20 32.10 -14.72
N GLU A 135 -10.10 32.45 -15.99
CA GLU A 135 -11.09 32.03 -17.01
C GLU A 135 -10.96 30.52 -17.28
N ALA A 136 -9.72 30.02 -17.41
CA ALA A 136 -9.44 28.59 -17.56
C ALA A 136 -9.99 27.77 -16.39
N ARG A 137 -9.80 28.26 -15.17
CA ARG A 137 -10.31 27.65 -13.95
C ARG A 137 -11.82 27.44 -14.00
N HIS A 138 -12.58 28.48 -14.37
CA HIS A 138 -14.04 28.38 -14.46
C HIS A 138 -14.49 27.30 -15.45
N LEU A 139 -13.80 27.17 -16.59
CA LEU A 139 -14.12 26.12 -17.55
C LEU A 139 -13.74 24.76 -17.06
N CYS A 140 -12.56 24.62 -16.41
CA CYS A 140 -12.11 23.37 -15.82
C CYS A 140 -13.05 22.89 -14.70
N GLU A 141 -13.45 23.77 -13.78
CA GLU A 141 -14.44 23.46 -12.73
C GLU A 141 -15.76 22.97 -13.32
N LYS A 142 -16.22 23.57 -14.40
CA LYS A 142 -17.51 23.26 -15.02
C LYS A 142 -17.48 21.97 -15.85
N TYR A 143 -16.39 21.68 -16.55
CA TYR A 143 -16.39 20.68 -17.60
C TYR A 143 -15.41 19.52 -17.39
N LEU A 144 -14.41 19.64 -16.49
CA LEU A 144 -13.50 18.53 -16.19
C LEU A 144 -13.94 17.73 -14.97
N LEU A 145 -14.41 18.39 -13.91
CA LEU A 145 -14.70 17.72 -12.65
C LEU A 145 -15.85 16.72 -12.78
N SER A 146 -15.72 15.61 -12.06
CA SER A 146 -16.73 14.57 -12.03
C SER A 146 -17.99 15.00 -11.28
N HIS A 147 -19.09 14.37 -11.65
CA HIS A 147 -20.40 14.50 -11.00
C HIS A 147 -20.83 13.20 -10.32
N SER A 148 -19.87 12.34 -9.94
CA SER A 148 -20.18 11.06 -9.29
C SER A 148 -21.00 11.27 -8.01
N LYS A 149 -22.07 10.48 -7.88
CA LYS A 149 -22.98 10.49 -6.71
C LYS A 149 -22.88 9.22 -5.88
N SER A 150 -22.04 8.27 -6.27
CA SER A 150 -21.94 6.96 -5.62
C SER A 150 -20.53 6.39 -5.73
N PHE A 151 -19.53 7.22 -5.47
CA PHE A 151 -18.12 6.85 -5.46
C PHE A 151 -17.85 5.77 -4.39
N GLY A 152 -18.37 5.98 -3.17
CA GLY A 152 -18.23 5.09 -2.03
C GLY A 152 -16.97 5.31 -1.22
N THR A 153 -16.86 4.56 -0.13
CA THR A 153 -15.72 4.52 0.77
C THR A 153 -15.61 3.13 1.41
N ASN A 154 -14.43 2.72 1.81
CA ASN A 154 -14.29 1.58 2.72
C ASN A 154 -14.88 1.96 4.08
N LEU A 155 -15.60 1.03 4.72
CA LEU A 155 -16.29 1.27 5.99
C LEU A 155 -15.81 0.33 7.09
N PRO A 156 -15.67 0.85 8.33
CA PRO A 156 -15.42 0.00 9.47
C PRO A 156 -16.64 -0.90 9.73
N MET A 157 -16.39 -2.00 10.41
CA MET A 157 -17.47 -2.85 10.91
C MET A 157 -17.84 -2.46 12.35
N PHE A 158 -17.98 -3.41 13.21
CA PHE A 158 -18.31 -3.28 14.64
C PHE A 158 -17.25 -3.99 15.47
N ASP A 159 -17.37 -3.88 16.80
CA ASP A 159 -16.48 -4.61 17.68
C ASP A 159 -17.06 -5.96 18.06
N LEU A 160 -16.23 -7.00 18.07
CA LEU A 160 -16.48 -8.20 18.85
C LEU A 160 -16.16 -7.89 20.32
N ARG A 161 -17.11 -8.13 21.21
CA ARG A 161 -17.00 -7.89 22.64
C ARG A 161 -17.01 -9.20 23.41
N LEU A 162 -16.02 -9.37 24.27
CA LEU A 162 -15.93 -10.48 25.20
C LEU A 162 -15.93 -9.93 26.63
N GLU A 163 -17.00 -10.20 27.39
CA GLU A 163 -17.07 -9.93 28.83
C GLU A 163 -16.47 -11.13 29.56
N ILE A 164 -15.34 -10.94 30.25
CA ILE A 164 -14.57 -12.00 30.91
C ILE A 164 -14.76 -11.82 32.44
N GLU A 165 -15.26 -12.85 33.11
CA GLU A 165 -15.43 -12.79 34.53
C GLU A 165 -14.10 -13.11 35.23
N ASN A 166 -13.56 -12.14 35.93
CA ASN A 166 -12.44 -12.28 36.84
C ASN A 166 -12.94 -12.24 38.28
N SER A 167 -12.39 -13.10 39.15
CA SER A 167 -12.77 -13.12 40.57
C SER A 167 -12.13 -11.97 41.36
N ASP A 168 -10.97 -11.49 40.91
CA ASP A 168 -10.18 -10.42 41.52
C ASP A 168 -9.67 -9.45 40.48
N GLU A 169 -9.18 -8.27 40.88
CA GLU A 169 -8.51 -7.34 40.00
C GLU A 169 -7.28 -7.99 39.34
N PRO A 170 -7.17 -8.01 38.00
CA PRO A 170 -6.07 -8.61 37.30
C PRO A 170 -4.72 -7.95 37.60
N SER A 171 -3.70 -8.76 37.88
CA SER A 171 -2.33 -8.36 38.14
C SER A 171 -1.37 -8.98 37.12
N ASN A 172 -0.10 -8.55 37.10
CA ASN A 172 0.93 -9.03 36.16
C ASN A 172 0.49 -9.00 34.69
N TYR A 173 -0.25 -7.91 34.36
CA TYR A 173 -0.84 -7.75 33.05
C TYR A 173 0.23 -7.44 32.01
N ARG A 174 0.10 -8.08 30.83
CA ARG A 174 0.89 -7.82 29.65
C ARG A 174 0.07 -8.07 28.39
N ARG A 175 0.08 -7.12 27.46
CA ARG A 175 -0.34 -7.36 26.06
C ARG A 175 0.82 -7.20 25.12
N SER A 176 0.86 -7.99 24.05
CA SER A 176 1.96 -7.96 23.08
C SER A 176 1.49 -8.40 21.70
N LEU A 177 2.17 -7.90 20.67
CA LEU A 177 2.09 -8.39 19.30
C LEU A 177 3.47 -8.93 18.92
N ASN A 178 3.55 -10.25 18.73
CA ASN A 178 4.74 -10.91 18.20
C ASN A 178 4.70 -10.84 16.67
N LEU A 179 5.56 -10.03 16.07
CA LEU A 179 5.61 -9.85 14.62
C LEU A 179 6.12 -11.09 13.89
N ASP A 180 6.92 -11.94 14.54
CA ASP A 180 7.44 -13.18 13.93
C ASP A 180 6.33 -14.23 13.78
N ASP A 181 5.47 -14.37 14.80
CA ASP A 181 4.35 -15.33 14.79
C ASP A 181 3.03 -14.71 14.26
N ALA A 182 2.93 -13.39 14.16
CA ALA A 182 1.72 -12.61 13.85
C ALA A 182 0.57 -12.90 14.84
N ILE A 183 0.89 -12.99 16.14
CA ILE A 183 -0.07 -13.28 17.21
C ILE A 183 -0.09 -12.14 18.22
N ALA A 184 -1.27 -11.60 18.49
CA ALA A 184 -1.52 -10.72 19.62
C ALA A 184 -1.85 -11.56 20.86
N THR A 185 -1.12 -11.33 21.96
CA THR A 185 -1.27 -12.08 23.21
C THR A 185 -1.57 -11.14 24.35
N VAL A 186 -2.54 -11.49 25.17
CA VAL A 186 -2.86 -10.86 26.46
C VAL A 186 -2.69 -11.89 27.55
N SER A 187 -1.91 -11.58 28.59
CA SER A 187 -1.74 -12.44 29.76
C SER A 187 -1.87 -11.63 31.05
N TYR A 188 -2.47 -12.20 32.06
CA TYR A 188 -2.62 -11.63 33.40
C TYR A 188 -2.86 -12.71 34.45
N GLU A 189 -2.71 -12.35 35.70
CA GLU A 189 -3.03 -13.21 36.84
C GLU A 189 -4.28 -12.71 37.55
N SER A 190 -5.19 -13.63 37.90
CA SER A 190 -6.35 -13.38 38.77
C SER A 190 -6.56 -14.59 39.64
N ASN A 191 -6.76 -14.40 40.94
CA ASN A 191 -6.95 -15.45 41.95
C ASN A 191 -5.86 -16.56 41.90
N GLY A 192 -4.57 -16.14 41.77
CA GLY A 192 -3.44 -17.05 41.72
C GLY A 192 -3.36 -17.91 40.45
N ARG A 193 -4.10 -17.57 39.40
CA ARG A 193 -4.15 -18.27 38.12
C ARG A 193 -3.75 -17.35 36.99
N THR A 194 -3.00 -17.92 36.01
CA THR A 194 -2.63 -17.21 34.80
C THR A 194 -3.67 -17.44 33.72
N PHE A 195 -4.19 -16.36 33.17
CA PHE A 195 -5.08 -16.34 32.00
C PHE A 195 -4.31 -15.88 30.79
N THR A 196 -4.55 -16.55 29.67
CA THR A 196 -3.92 -16.19 28.38
C THR A 196 -4.97 -16.11 27.29
N ARG A 197 -4.89 -15.06 26.47
CA ARG A 197 -5.71 -14.90 25.27
C ARG A 197 -4.79 -14.63 24.07
N GLU A 198 -4.86 -15.49 23.06
CA GLU A 198 -4.17 -15.32 21.79
C GLU A 198 -5.16 -14.96 20.69
N SER A 199 -4.84 -13.97 19.86
CA SER A 199 -5.66 -13.52 18.73
C SER A 199 -4.80 -13.42 17.49
N PHE A 200 -5.26 -13.99 16.36
CA PHE A 200 -4.58 -13.91 15.06
C PHE A 200 -5.58 -14.03 13.91
N SER A 201 -5.23 -13.50 12.74
CA SER A 201 -6.02 -13.64 11.53
C SER A 201 -5.29 -14.55 10.55
N SER A 202 -5.85 -15.73 10.28
CA SER A 202 -5.24 -16.81 9.49
C SER A 202 -5.57 -16.63 8.00
N ASN A 203 -4.55 -16.46 7.15
CA ASN A 203 -4.74 -16.43 5.70
C ASN A 203 -5.11 -17.83 5.15
N PRO A 204 -4.43 -18.93 5.54
CA PRO A 204 -4.77 -20.27 5.05
C PRO A 204 -6.19 -20.73 5.40
N ASP A 205 -6.75 -20.23 6.51
CA ASP A 205 -8.06 -20.64 7.00
C ASP A 205 -9.17 -19.61 6.70
N HIS A 206 -8.81 -18.41 6.22
CA HIS A 206 -9.72 -17.30 5.91
C HIS A 206 -10.60 -16.87 7.09
N ILE A 207 -10.07 -16.95 8.32
CA ILE A 207 -10.75 -16.58 9.56
C ILE A 207 -9.85 -15.78 10.48
N LEU A 208 -10.48 -15.06 11.43
CA LEU A 208 -9.81 -14.56 12.62
C LEU A 208 -10.11 -15.53 13.78
N VAL A 209 -9.10 -15.82 14.60
CA VAL A 209 -9.17 -16.75 15.73
C VAL A 209 -8.86 -15.99 17.01
N VAL A 210 -9.69 -16.23 18.06
CA VAL A 210 -9.43 -15.79 19.43
C VAL A 210 -9.49 -17.01 20.34
N HIS A 211 -8.41 -17.27 21.07
CA HIS A 211 -8.31 -18.41 21.99
C HIS A 211 -8.05 -17.96 23.41
N LEU A 212 -8.91 -18.36 24.33
CA LEU A 212 -8.82 -18.10 25.76
C LEU A 212 -8.50 -19.39 26.50
N SER A 213 -7.55 -19.35 27.41
CA SER A 213 -7.14 -20.47 28.26
C SER A 213 -6.68 -20.00 29.64
N ALA A 214 -6.67 -20.89 30.62
CA ALA A 214 -6.08 -20.68 31.93
C ALA A 214 -5.18 -21.87 32.32
N ASN A 215 -4.28 -21.65 33.28
CA ASN A 215 -3.43 -22.70 33.82
C ASN A 215 -4.18 -23.66 34.77
N ALA A 216 -5.53 -23.60 34.80
CA ALA A 216 -6.38 -24.47 35.56
C ALA A 216 -7.70 -24.74 34.81
N THR A 217 -8.29 -25.93 34.98
CA THR A 217 -9.55 -26.36 34.34
C THR A 217 -10.80 -25.65 34.89
N GLY A 218 -11.85 -25.52 34.06
CA GLY A 218 -13.12 -24.98 34.44
C GLY A 218 -13.11 -23.49 34.80
N GLN A 219 -12.17 -22.72 34.34
CA GLN A 219 -11.96 -21.33 34.72
C GLN A 219 -12.50 -20.31 33.73
N MET A 220 -12.81 -20.73 32.51
CA MET A 220 -13.28 -19.78 31.48
C MET A 220 -14.78 -19.52 31.66
N ASN A 221 -15.10 -18.30 32.12
CA ASN A 221 -16.45 -17.75 32.16
C ASN A 221 -16.45 -16.47 31.34
N CYS A 222 -17.18 -16.45 30.24
CA CYS A 222 -17.26 -15.27 29.40
C CYS A 222 -18.58 -15.18 28.63
N LYS A 223 -18.87 -13.97 28.17
CA LYS A 223 -20.02 -13.68 27.31
C LYS A 223 -19.47 -13.08 26.00
N VAL A 224 -19.93 -13.58 24.86
CA VAL A 224 -19.54 -13.14 23.53
C VAL A 224 -20.72 -12.45 22.87
N ALA A 225 -20.53 -11.23 22.40
CA ALA A 225 -21.54 -10.42 21.71
C ALA A 225 -20.89 -9.50 20.66
N PHE A 226 -21.69 -8.98 19.76
CA PHE A 226 -21.32 -7.80 18.99
C PHE A 226 -21.70 -6.54 19.77
N SER A 227 -20.91 -5.48 19.61
CA SER A 227 -21.22 -4.20 20.23
C SER A 227 -22.21 -3.40 19.37
N ASP A 228 -23.07 -2.61 20.03
CA ASP A 228 -23.92 -1.60 19.38
C ASP A 228 -23.12 -0.38 18.94
N ILE A 229 -22.04 -0.55 18.17
CA ILE A 229 -21.35 0.62 17.68
C ILE A 229 -22.20 1.24 16.57
N LYS A 230 -22.78 2.39 16.88
CA LYS A 230 -23.36 3.31 15.89
C LYS A 230 -22.21 4.04 15.18
N LEU A 231 -21.45 3.32 14.37
CA LEU A 231 -20.54 3.99 13.44
C LEU A 231 -21.40 4.63 12.34
N PRO A 232 -21.18 5.92 12.02
CA PRO A 232 -21.83 6.50 10.87
C PRO A 232 -21.38 5.68 9.66
N GLY A 233 -22.32 5.10 8.94
CA GLY A 233 -22.06 4.43 7.67
C GLY A 233 -22.31 2.94 7.58
N VAL A 234 -22.44 2.19 8.67
CA VAL A 234 -22.89 0.78 8.59
C VAL A 234 -24.25 0.64 9.23
N ILE A 235 -25.25 0.29 8.44
CA ILE A 235 -26.59 0.01 8.96
C ILE A 235 -26.68 -1.47 9.26
N ALA A 236 -26.65 -1.79 10.56
CA ALA A 236 -26.96 -3.13 11.06
C ALA A 236 -28.40 -3.51 10.71
N VAL A 237 -28.58 -4.64 10.04
CA VAL A 237 -29.93 -5.14 9.73
C VAL A 237 -30.42 -6.12 10.80
N SER A 238 -29.57 -6.93 11.37
CA SER A 238 -29.86 -7.74 12.56
C SER A 238 -28.62 -8.42 13.12
N ALA A 239 -28.49 -8.48 14.45
CA ALA A 239 -27.66 -9.48 15.12
C ALA A 239 -28.59 -10.54 15.72
N SER A 240 -28.35 -11.81 15.43
CA SER A 240 -29.13 -12.89 16.07
C SER A 240 -28.22 -14.06 16.41
N SER A 241 -28.35 -14.58 17.62
CA SER A 241 -27.95 -15.95 17.89
C SER A 241 -29.01 -16.86 17.27
N GLY A 242 -28.60 -17.57 16.19
CA GLY A 242 -29.56 -18.33 15.39
C GLY A 242 -30.18 -19.50 16.13
N ASN A 243 -31.46 -19.70 15.96
CA ASN A 243 -32.18 -20.88 16.46
C ASN A 243 -31.69 -22.21 15.84
N HIS A 244 -30.83 -22.16 14.83
CA HIS A 244 -30.37 -23.34 14.09
C HIS A 244 -28.94 -23.78 14.45
N ASP A 245 -28.11 -22.92 15.06
CA ASP A 245 -26.78 -23.25 15.59
C ASP A 245 -26.55 -22.50 16.91
N PRO A 246 -26.74 -23.18 18.06
CA PRO A 246 -26.62 -22.55 19.38
C PRO A 246 -25.18 -22.08 19.69
N ASP A 247 -24.23 -22.46 18.88
CA ASP A 247 -22.83 -22.15 19.06
C ASP A 247 -22.34 -21.00 18.16
N THR A 248 -23.23 -20.39 17.38
CA THR A 248 -22.87 -19.34 16.42
C THR A 248 -23.74 -18.10 16.62
N ILE A 249 -23.08 -16.92 16.71
CA ILE A 249 -23.75 -15.61 16.58
C ILE A 249 -23.41 -15.05 15.20
N THR A 250 -24.41 -14.42 14.56
CA THR A 250 -24.27 -13.89 13.21
C THR A 250 -24.78 -12.47 13.15
N PHE A 251 -23.98 -11.60 12.53
CA PHE A 251 -24.34 -10.25 12.13
C PHE A 251 -24.55 -10.20 10.62
N ARG A 252 -25.58 -9.48 10.17
CA ARG A 252 -25.82 -9.15 8.77
C ARG A 252 -26.05 -7.67 8.63
N GLY A 253 -25.46 -7.07 7.61
CA GLY A 253 -25.60 -5.65 7.35
C GLY A 253 -25.42 -5.31 5.88
N ASN A 254 -25.58 -4.03 5.58
CA ASN A 254 -25.28 -3.44 4.30
C ASN A 254 -24.38 -2.22 4.52
N ALA A 255 -23.32 -2.12 3.72
CA ALA A 255 -22.34 -1.04 3.80
C ALA A 255 -22.81 0.14 2.95
N PHE A 256 -23.60 1.06 3.51
CA PHE A 256 -23.94 2.30 2.82
C PHE A 256 -23.94 3.51 3.74
N GLU A 257 -23.58 4.65 3.18
CA GLU A 257 -23.52 5.94 3.83
C GLU A 257 -23.93 7.05 2.84
N THR A 258 -23.99 8.30 3.27
CA THR A 258 -24.55 9.40 2.47
C THR A 258 -23.54 10.52 2.13
N MET A 259 -22.31 10.43 2.62
CA MET A 259 -21.27 11.42 2.32
C MET A 259 -20.62 11.16 0.96
N HIS A 260 -20.25 9.90 0.70
CA HIS A 260 -19.53 9.47 -0.50
C HIS A 260 -20.41 8.64 -1.44
N SER A 261 -21.64 8.34 -1.04
CA SER A 261 -22.60 7.57 -1.82
C SER A 261 -24.01 8.16 -1.74
N ASN A 262 -24.92 7.60 -2.53
CA ASN A 262 -26.33 8.00 -2.53
C ASN A 262 -27.14 7.43 -1.35
N GLY A 263 -26.47 6.72 -0.41
CA GLY A 263 -27.09 6.09 0.76
C GLY A 263 -28.03 4.91 0.44
N LYS A 264 -27.93 4.33 -0.75
CA LYS A 264 -28.77 3.23 -1.23
C LYS A 264 -28.01 2.07 -1.82
N GLN A 265 -26.73 2.22 -2.07
CA GLN A 265 -25.85 1.24 -2.70
C GLN A 265 -24.62 1.01 -1.84
N GLY A 266 -24.25 -0.25 -1.77
CA GLY A 266 -23.11 -0.76 -1.02
C GLY A 266 -23.15 -2.28 -0.98
N VAL A 267 -22.12 -2.88 -0.42
CA VAL A 267 -22.05 -4.34 -0.34
C VAL A 267 -22.85 -4.87 0.84
N ASP A 268 -23.43 -6.06 0.67
CA ASP A 268 -23.97 -6.85 1.79
C ASP A 268 -22.82 -7.56 2.48
N VAL A 269 -22.86 -7.61 3.80
CA VAL A 269 -21.85 -8.23 4.65
C VAL A 269 -22.49 -9.20 5.64
N GLU A 270 -21.83 -10.34 5.86
CA GLU A 270 -22.08 -11.23 6.97
C GLU A 270 -20.82 -11.44 7.78
N CYS A 271 -20.95 -11.37 9.10
CA CYS A 271 -19.94 -11.81 10.06
C CYS A 271 -20.56 -12.89 10.94
N SER A 272 -19.94 -14.06 10.98
CA SER A 272 -20.38 -15.18 11.80
C SER A 272 -19.26 -15.60 12.74
N VAL A 273 -19.57 -15.70 14.04
CA VAL A 273 -18.64 -16.12 15.11
C VAL A 273 -19.10 -17.45 15.68
N ARG A 274 -18.34 -18.51 15.40
CA ARG A 274 -18.56 -19.83 15.97
C ARG A 274 -17.73 -20.03 17.23
N ILE A 275 -18.38 -20.49 18.29
CA ILE A 275 -17.78 -20.67 19.61
C ILE A 275 -17.55 -22.16 19.84
N MET A 276 -16.29 -22.51 20.10
CA MET A 276 -15.86 -23.85 20.50
C MET A 276 -15.33 -23.77 21.93
N SER A 277 -15.72 -24.70 22.78
CA SER A 277 -15.20 -24.79 24.15
C SER A 277 -14.82 -26.22 24.51
N SER A 278 -13.75 -26.36 25.29
CA SER A 278 -13.35 -27.61 25.92
C SER A 278 -14.04 -27.68 27.25
N ASN A 279 -14.96 -28.67 27.43
CA ASN A 279 -15.86 -28.76 28.56
C ASN A 279 -16.75 -27.53 28.77
N GLY A 280 -17.38 -27.40 29.96
CA GLY A 280 -18.24 -26.29 30.29
C GLY A 280 -19.60 -26.31 29.61
N ARG A 281 -20.38 -25.27 29.86
CA ARG A 281 -21.73 -25.08 29.32
C ARG A 281 -21.80 -23.83 28.46
N ARG A 282 -22.38 -23.92 27.26
CA ARG A 282 -22.73 -22.78 26.40
C ARG A 282 -24.24 -22.56 26.43
N THR A 283 -24.66 -21.31 26.48
CA THR A 283 -26.08 -20.94 26.46
C THR A 283 -26.27 -19.74 25.54
N ALA A 284 -27.00 -19.94 24.45
CA ALA A 284 -27.42 -18.83 23.59
C ALA A 284 -28.56 -18.03 24.25
N ALA A 285 -28.45 -16.72 24.29
CA ALA A 285 -29.43 -15.83 24.90
C ALA A 285 -29.55 -14.53 24.08
N GLY A 286 -30.50 -14.50 23.14
CA GLY A 286 -30.73 -13.34 22.27
C GLY A 286 -29.54 -13.05 21.37
N GLU A 287 -28.85 -11.93 21.60
CA GLU A 287 -27.73 -11.45 20.77
C GLU A 287 -26.34 -11.85 21.30
N HIS A 288 -26.27 -12.76 22.29
CA HIS A 288 -25.03 -13.20 22.89
C HIS A 288 -25.02 -14.69 23.22
N ILE A 289 -23.79 -15.22 23.41
CA ILE A 289 -23.59 -16.57 23.93
C ILE A 289 -22.81 -16.48 25.23
N GLU A 290 -23.34 -17.09 26.29
CA GLU A 290 -22.65 -17.26 27.57
C GLU A 290 -21.93 -18.60 27.62
N ILE A 291 -20.71 -18.58 28.13
CA ILE A 291 -19.84 -19.73 28.38
C ILE A 291 -19.55 -19.79 29.88
N ARG A 292 -19.72 -20.95 30.49
CA ARG A 292 -19.51 -21.20 31.92
C ARG A 292 -18.65 -22.42 32.15
N ASN A 293 -17.66 -22.31 33.04
CA ASN A 293 -16.81 -23.39 33.52
C ASN A 293 -16.12 -24.19 32.43
N ALA A 294 -15.70 -23.51 31.32
CA ALA A 294 -14.92 -24.13 30.26
C ALA A 294 -13.44 -24.19 30.65
N ASP A 295 -12.72 -25.18 30.12
CA ASP A 295 -11.27 -25.26 30.26
C ASP A 295 -10.55 -24.30 29.28
N SER A 296 -11.10 -24.16 28.09
CA SER A 296 -10.68 -23.18 27.08
C SER A 296 -11.87 -22.80 26.19
N VAL A 297 -11.74 -21.64 25.55
CA VAL A 297 -12.72 -21.13 24.57
C VAL A 297 -11.98 -20.69 23.32
N THR A 298 -12.46 -21.10 22.14
CA THR A 298 -11.93 -20.67 20.86
C THR A 298 -13.06 -20.06 20.04
N LEU A 299 -12.90 -18.81 19.61
CA LEU A 299 -13.79 -18.13 18.70
C LEU A 299 -13.20 -18.21 17.28
N LEU A 300 -14.01 -18.68 16.34
CA LEU A 300 -13.70 -18.68 14.92
C LEU A 300 -14.58 -17.61 14.26
N ILE A 301 -13.98 -16.58 13.70
CA ILE A 301 -14.67 -15.42 13.13
C ILE A 301 -14.48 -15.44 11.63
N ALA A 302 -15.55 -15.56 10.86
CA ALA A 302 -15.58 -15.44 9.42
C ALA A 302 -16.35 -14.18 9.02
N ILE A 303 -15.83 -13.44 8.05
CA ILE A 303 -16.45 -12.25 7.46
C ILE A 303 -16.43 -12.39 5.96
N ALA A 304 -17.54 -12.12 5.30
CA ALA A 304 -17.68 -12.17 3.86
C ALA A 304 -18.66 -11.11 3.35
N THR A 305 -18.49 -10.71 2.09
CA THR A 305 -19.34 -9.74 1.39
C THR A 305 -19.78 -10.27 0.04
N ASN A 306 -20.77 -9.62 -0.57
CA ASN A 306 -21.20 -9.91 -1.94
C ASN A 306 -20.43 -9.09 -2.99
N PHE A 307 -19.30 -8.48 -2.65
CA PHE A 307 -18.51 -7.56 -3.48
C PHE A 307 -18.24 -8.08 -4.91
N ALA A 308 -17.84 -9.33 -5.07
CA ALA A 308 -17.59 -9.97 -6.37
C ALA A 308 -18.71 -10.98 -6.76
N GLY A 309 -19.93 -10.78 -6.26
CA GLY A 309 -21.10 -11.61 -6.55
C GLY A 309 -21.17 -12.89 -5.73
N GLN A 310 -20.40 -13.00 -4.65
CA GLN A 310 -20.47 -14.11 -3.70
C GLN A 310 -21.75 -14.05 -2.86
N LYS A 311 -21.97 -15.11 -2.10
CA LYS A 311 -23.02 -15.19 -1.09
C LYS A 311 -22.36 -15.18 0.28
N PRO A 312 -22.42 -14.09 1.03
CA PRO A 312 -21.70 -13.93 2.30
C PRO A 312 -22.00 -15.06 3.30
N ALA A 313 -23.26 -15.49 3.40
CA ALA A 313 -23.65 -16.57 4.30
C ALA A 313 -23.01 -17.93 3.94
N ASP A 314 -22.97 -18.27 2.65
CA ASP A 314 -22.36 -19.53 2.18
C ASP A 314 -20.86 -19.53 2.43
N ASP A 315 -20.18 -18.40 2.17
CA ASP A 315 -18.74 -18.24 2.37
C ASP A 315 -18.35 -18.26 3.85
N CYS A 316 -19.10 -17.58 4.72
CA CYS A 316 -18.89 -17.65 6.17
C CYS A 316 -19.09 -19.08 6.69
N ALA A 317 -20.18 -19.76 6.28
CA ALA A 317 -20.47 -21.13 6.72
C ALA A 317 -19.36 -22.10 6.29
N LYS A 318 -18.87 -21.98 5.04
CA LYS A 318 -17.78 -22.80 4.50
C LYS A 318 -16.47 -22.59 5.26
N ALA A 319 -16.10 -21.35 5.52
CA ALA A 319 -14.88 -21.01 6.26
C ALA A 319 -14.94 -21.56 7.71
N LEU A 320 -16.04 -21.33 8.39
CA LEU A 320 -16.26 -21.82 9.76
C LEU A 320 -16.30 -23.36 9.83
N GLN A 321 -16.94 -24.03 8.88
CA GLN A 321 -16.98 -25.50 8.83
C GLN A 321 -15.58 -26.08 8.65
N SER A 322 -14.79 -25.52 7.72
CA SER A 322 -13.41 -25.94 7.48
C SER A 322 -12.51 -25.73 8.71
N ALA A 323 -12.61 -24.57 9.33
CA ALA A 323 -11.82 -24.23 10.52
C ALA A 323 -12.21 -25.04 11.75
N ALA A 324 -13.52 -25.28 11.98
CA ALA A 324 -14.02 -26.05 13.12
C ALA A 324 -13.60 -27.54 13.07
N ALA A 325 -13.20 -28.05 11.93
CA ALA A 325 -12.64 -29.40 11.79
C ALA A 325 -11.19 -29.51 12.33
N LYS A 326 -10.55 -28.37 12.63
CA LYS A 326 -9.17 -28.30 13.13
C LYS A 326 -9.14 -27.99 14.62
N THR A 327 -8.13 -28.49 15.31
CA THR A 327 -7.84 -28.06 16.69
C THR A 327 -7.21 -26.67 16.68
N TYR A 328 -7.29 -25.94 17.81
CA TYR A 328 -6.60 -24.66 17.99
C TYR A 328 -5.10 -24.76 17.61
N ALA A 329 -4.43 -25.80 18.07
CA ALA A 329 -3.01 -26.02 17.78
C ALA A 329 -2.73 -26.19 16.27
N GLN A 330 -3.64 -26.80 15.52
CA GLN A 330 -3.52 -26.92 14.05
C GLN A 330 -3.75 -25.59 13.34
N LEU A 331 -4.74 -24.80 13.78
CA LEU A 331 -4.99 -23.46 13.25
C LEU A 331 -3.80 -22.53 13.50
N ARG A 332 -3.31 -22.50 14.76
CA ARG A 332 -2.16 -21.70 15.14
C ARG A 332 -0.91 -22.06 14.33
N ARG A 333 -0.64 -23.36 14.16
CA ARG A 333 0.51 -23.84 13.38
C ARG A 333 0.39 -23.43 11.90
N ALA A 334 -0.76 -23.66 11.26
CA ALA A 334 -0.97 -23.28 9.86
C ALA A 334 -0.76 -21.78 9.65
N HIS A 335 -1.29 -20.95 10.55
CA HIS A 335 -1.10 -19.51 10.55
C HIS A 335 0.38 -19.12 10.66
N THR A 336 1.08 -19.65 11.66
CA THR A 336 2.49 -19.29 11.90
C THR A 336 3.41 -19.76 10.77
N GLU A 337 3.22 -20.99 10.26
CA GLU A 337 4.01 -21.52 9.12
C GLU A 337 3.85 -20.64 7.86
N ASP A 338 2.61 -20.22 7.55
CA ASP A 338 2.33 -19.32 6.43
C ASP A 338 3.00 -17.96 6.62
N HIS A 339 2.84 -17.34 7.79
CA HIS A 339 3.43 -16.04 8.09
C HIS A 339 4.98 -16.09 8.10
N HIS A 340 5.58 -17.11 8.70
CA HIS A 340 7.04 -17.31 8.74
C HIS A 340 7.65 -17.40 7.33
N ALA A 341 6.94 -18.02 6.38
CA ALA A 341 7.40 -18.13 5.00
C ALA A 341 7.64 -16.78 4.33
N LEU A 342 6.96 -15.73 4.79
CA LEU A 342 7.09 -14.36 4.31
C LEU A 342 7.97 -13.51 5.25
N PHE A 343 7.66 -13.50 6.54
CA PHE A 343 8.27 -12.58 7.49
C PHE A 343 9.76 -12.86 7.69
N ARG A 344 10.17 -14.12 7.78
CA ARG A 344 11.55 -14.52 8.04
C ARG A 344 12.51 -14.40 6.85
N ARG A 345 12.02 -13.92 5.70
CA ARG A 345 12.87 -13.65 4.52
C ARG A 345 13.85 -12.50 4.75
N VAL A 346 13.51 -11.56 5.63
CA VAL A 346 14.38 -10.42 5.94
C VAL A 346 14.58 -10.32 7.45
N GLN A 347 15.83 -10.14 7.86
CA GLN A 347 16.23 -9.90 9.24
C GLN A 347 17.09 -8.64 9.30
N ILE A 348 16.90 -7.82 10.32
CA ILE A 348 17.61 -6.56 10.52
C ILE A 348 18.10 -6.45 11.97
N ASP A 349 19.31 -5.94 12.12
CA ASP A 349 19.92 -5.55 13.39
C ASP A 349 20.66 -4.22 13.15
N LEU A 350 20.25 -3.18 13.85
CA LEU A 350 20.84 -1.83 13.76
C LEU A 350 21.68 -1.47 15.00
N GLY A 351 21.95 -2.47 15.83
CA GLY A 351 22.60 -2.34 17.12
C GLY A 351 21.59 -2.36 18.27
N THR A 352 22.10 -2.63 19.48
CA THR A 352 21.27 -2.80 20.68
C THR A 352 21.54 -1.71 21.73
N ASN A 353 20.47 -1.33 22.43
CA ASN A 353 20.53 -0.56 23.64
C ASN A 353 19.93 -1.40 24.77
N SER A 354 20.79 -1.99 25.62
CA SER A 354 20.38 -2.93 26.66
C SER A 354 19.37 -2.38 27.68
N HIS A 355 19.21 -1.05 27.77
CA HIS A 355 18.21 -0.40 28.62
C HIS A 355 16.85 -0.35 27.91
N SER A 356 16.83 0.14 26.68
CA SER A 356 15.60 0.35 25.89
C SER A 356 14.90 -0.97 25.59
N SER A 357 15.63 -2.06 25.32
CA SER A 357 15.05 -3.37 24.97
C SER A 357 14.15 -4.00 26.06
N LYS A 358 14.26 -3.51 27.28
CA LYS A 358 13.45 -3.98 28.44
C LYS A 358 12.21 -3.12 28.70
N MET A 359 12.07 -2.00 28.01
CA MET A 359 10.96 -1.08 28.20
C MET A 359 9.75 -1.43 27.32
N PRO A 360 8.52 -1.18 27.76
CA PRO A 360 7.33 -1.20 26.90
C PRO A 360 7.49 -0.31 25.67
N THR A 361 6.84 -0.69 24.56
CA THR A 361 6.99 -0.03 23.27
C THR A 361 6.61 1.46 23.32
N ASP A 362 5.53 1.80 23.99
CA ASP A 362 5.10 3.20 24.20
C ASP A 362 6.12 4.01 24.99
N GLN A 363 6.75 3.44 26.00
CA GLN A 363 7.80 4.09 26.78
C GLN A 363 9.07 4.30 25.93
N ARG A 364 9.43 3.34 25.08
CA ARG A 364 10.55 3.48 24.12
C ARG A 364 10.29 4.63 23.15
N ARG A 365 9.08 4.67 22.54
CA ARG A 365 8.69 5.74 21.62
C ARG A 365 8.78 7.12 22.29
N ARG A 366 8.23 7.27 23.51
CA ARG A 366 8.31 8.53 24.28
C ARG A 366 9.74 8.90 24.65
N ALA A 367 10.59 7.92 24.96
CA ALA A 367 12.02 8.18 25.22
C ALA A 367 12.73 8.71 23.97
N VAL A 368 12.44 8.16 22.78
CA VAL A 368 12.96 8.66 21.50
C VAL A 368 12.45 10.07 21.21
N GLU A 369 11.18 10.36 21.50
CA GLU A 369 10.61 11.70 21.38
C GLU A 369 11.34 12.72 22.30
N ALA A 370 11.76 12.27 23.49
CA ALA A 370 12.57 13.04 24.43
C ALA A 370 14.06 13.13 24.05
N GLY A 371 14.48 12.52 22.94
CA GLY A 371 15.84 12.60 22.39
C GLY A 371 16.75 11.40 22.69
N ALA A 372 16.22 10.29 23.23
CA ALA A 372 16.99 9.07 23.41
C ALA A 372 17.30 8.39 22.07
N SER A 373 18.46 7.76 21.97
CA SER A 373 18.82 6.91 20.82
C SER A 373 18.32 5.48 21.04
N ASP A 374 17.56 4.96 20.08
CA ASP A 374 17.05 3.58 20.10
C ASP A 374 17.10 2.94 18.69
N PRO A 375 18.27 2.42 18.27
CA PRO A 375 18.40 1.73 16.98
C PRO A 375 17.50 0.50 16.84
N GLU A 376 17.28 -0.24 17.97
CA GLU A 376 16.37 -1.40 17.96
C GLU A 376 14.92 -0.99 17.65
N LEU A 377 14.46 0.19 18.09
CA LEU A 377 13.12 0.68 17.76
C LEU A 377 13.01 0.99 16.26
N SER A 378 14.07 1.51 15.63
CA SER A 378 14.13 1.69 14.18
C SER A 378 14.08 0.36 13.44
N ALA A 379 14.78 -0.67 13.93
CA ALA A 379 14.72 -2.03 13.39
C ALA A 379 13.32 -2.65 13.57
N LEU A 380 12.71 -2.46 14.74
CA LEU A 380 11.35 -2.90 15.03
C LEU A 380 10.34 -2.20 14.10
N PHE A 381 10.48 -0.89 13.85
CA PHE A 381 9.63 -0.13 12.94
C PHE A 381 9.73 -0.64 11.51
N PHE A 382 10.94 -0.98 11.03
CA PHE A 382 11.13 -1.62 9.72
C PHE A 382 10.40 -2.97 9.62
N GLN A 383 10.57 -3.83 10.61
CA GLN A 383 9.89 -5.13 10.65
C GLN A 383 8.37 -4.97 10.84
N TYR A 384 7.93 -3.92 11.52
CA TYR A 384 6.51 -3.61 11.66
C TYR A 384 5.88 -3.19 10.33
N GLY A 385 6.57 -2.37 9.53
CA GLY A 385 6.12 -2.06 8.15
C GLY A 385 5.97 -3.33 7.30
N ARG A 386 6.94 -4.27 7.39
CA ARG A 386 6.83 -5.57 6.71
C ARG A 386 5.68 -6.43 7.25
N TYR A 387 5.48 -6.44 8.57
CA TYR A 387 4.36 -7.13 9.19
C TYR A 387 3.01 -6.56 8.69
N LEU A 388 2.84 -5.25 8.68
CA LEU A 388 1.62 -4.60 8.21
C LEU A 388 1.35 -4.90 6.72
N THR A 389 2.41 -4.92 5.89
CA THR A 389 2.29 -5.33 4.49
C THR A 389 1.79 -6.78 4.37
N ILE A 390 2.35 -7.73 5.13
CA ILE A 390 1.94 -9.14 5.11
C ILE A 390 0.53 -9.32 5.66
N ALA A 391 0.19 -8.63 6.76
CA ALA A 391 -1.11 -8.72 7.39
C ALA A 391 -2.22 -8.05 6.56
N GLY A 392 -1.89 -7.00 5.79
CA GLY A 392 -2.86 -6.21 5.05
C GLY A 392 -2.98 -6.55 3.56
N SER A 393 -1.93 -7.13 2.94
CA SER A 393 -1.93 -7.44 1.50
C SER A 393 -1.25 -8.76 1.20
N ARG A 394 -2.01 -9.70 0.68
CA ARG A 394 -1.57 -11.05 0.31
C ARG A 394 -1.83 -11.28 -1.18
N GLU A 395 -1.16 -12.24 -1.76
CA GLU A 395 -1.37 -12.62 -3.18
C GLU A 395 -2.84 -12.89 -3.50
N ASN A 396 -3.59 -13.47 -2.55
CA ASN A 396 -5.01 -13.81 -2.67
C ASN A 396 -5.96 -12.74 -2.09
N SER A 397 -5.48 -11.56 -1.72
CA SER A 397 -6.34 -10.47 -1.26
C SER A 397 -7.27 -9.98 -2.37
N PRO A 398 -8.54 -9.69 -2.07
CA PRO A 398 -9.49 -9.24 -3.08
C PRO A 398 -9.22 -7.80 -3.56
N LEU A 399 -8.62 -6.97 -2.71
CA LEU A 399 -8.31 -5.57 -2.96
C LEU A 399 -6.92 -5.23 -2.42
N PRO A 400 -6.24 -4.20 -2.96
CA PRO A 400 -5.02 -3.68 -2.37
C PRO A 400 -5.30 -2.94 -1.05
N LEU A 401 -4.23 -2.51 -0.37
CA LEU A 401 -4.32 -1.65 0.80
C LEU A 401 -5.00 -0.32 0.44
N ALA A 402 -6.11 -0.01 1.12
CA ALA A 402 -6.70 1.32 1.11
C ALA A 402 -5.82 2.32 1.91
N LEU A 403 -6.25 3.54 2.08
CA LEU A 403 -5.54 4.55 2.88
C LEU A 403 -5.27 4.05 4.31
N GLN A 404 -6.26 3.40 4.92
CA GLN A 404 -6.15 2.77 6.25
C GLN A 404 -5.76 1.27 6.18
N GLY A 405 -5.26 0.79 5.06
CA GLY A 405 -4.92 -0.63 4.87
C GLY A 405 -6.15 -1.51 4.78
N ILE A 406 -6.27 -2.46 5.72
CA ILE A 406 -7.48 -3.27 5.96
C ILE A 406 -8.09 -2.98 7.34
N TRP A 407 -7.54 -2.01 8.09
CA TRP A 407 -7.99 -1.60 9.41
C TRP A 407 -8.62 -0.22 9.31
N ASN A 408 -9.88 -0.11 9.68
CA ASN A 408 -10.65 1.12 9.52
C ASN A 408 -11.28 1.53 10.86
N ASP A 409 -11.02 2.77 11.29
CA ASP A 409 -11.60 3.35 12.51
C ASP A 409 -12.83 4.25 12.24
N GLY A 410 -13.20 4.41 10.96
CA GLY A 410 -14.30 5.26 10.51
C GLY A 410 -13.93 6.74 10.38
N LEU A 411 -12.73 7.13 10.78
CA LEU A 411 -12.35 8.54 10.74
C LEU A 411 -12.06 9.00 9.31
N ALA A 412 -11.25 8.25 8.54
CA ALA A 412 -10.99 8.55 7.14
C ALA A 412 -12.26 8.50 6.31
N SER A 413 -13.10 7.48 6.52
CA SER A 413 -14.39 7.33 5.83
C SER A 413 -15.37 8.47 6.10
N SER A 414 -15.16 9.23 7.19
CA SER A 414 -15.96 10.40 7.58
C SER A 414 -15.38 11.73 7.09
N MET A 415 -14.24 11.69 6.39
CA MET A 415 -13.61 12.87 5.80
C MET A 415 -14.04 13.07 4.34
N GLY A 416 -13.96 14.30 3.85
CA GLY A 416 -14.23 14.61 2.44
C GLY A 416 -13.29 13.89 1.46
N TRP A 417 -12.09 13.51 1.92
CA TRP A 417 -11.09 12.77 1.14
C TRP A 417 -11.19 11.24 1.28
N THR A 418 -12.07 10.70 2.14
CA THR A 418 -12.48 9.29 2.23
C THR A 418 -11.39 8.24 2.50
N ASP A 419 -11.73 7.00 2.85
CA ASP A 419 -10.83 5.84 2.89
C ASP A 419 -10.92 5.07 1.58
N ASP A 420 -10.13 5.48 0.61
CA ASP A 420 -10.11 4.91 -0.74
C ASP A 420 -8.66 4.65 -1.23
N PHE A 421 -8.45 4.63 -2.55
CA PHE A 421 -7.14 4.48 -3.18
C PHE A 421 -6.71 5.82 -3.78
N HIS A 422 -5.97 6.63 -3.00
CA HIS A 422 -5.37 7.89 -3.45
C HIS A 422 -4.14 7.61 -4.32
N LEU A 423 -4.18 8.03 -5.59
CA LEU A 423 -3.14 7.79 -6.59
C LEU A 423 -2.15 8.96 -6.74
N ASP A 424 -2.19 9.91 -5.84
CA ASP A 424 -1.30 11.06 -5.81
C ASP A 424 -0.22 10.98 -4.72
N ILE A 425 -0.20 9.82 -4.03
CA ILE A 425 0.94 9.23 -3.36
C ILE A 425 0.64 8.05 -2.42
N ASN A 426 -0.46 8.06 -1.65
CA ASN A 426 -0.66 7.12 -0.54
C ASN A 426 -0.68 5.66 -1.00
N THR A 427 -1.41 5.35 -2.07
CA THR A 427 -1.47 3.99 -2.61
C THR A 427 -0.10 3.53 -3.11
N GLN A 428 0.69 4.39 -3.71
CA GLN A 428 2.06 4.09 -4.12
C GLN A 428 2.93 3.79 -2.90
N GLN A 429 2.85 4.62 -1.86
CA GLN A 429 3.62 4.48 -0.62
C GLN A 429 3.29 3.19 0.14
N ASN A 430 2.04 2.74 0.09
CA ASN A 430 1.63 1.46 0.67
C ASN A 430 2.45 0.27 0.15
N TYR A 431 3.04 0.39 -1.06
CA TYR A 431 3.75 -0.70 -1.73
C TYR A 431 5.24 -0.44 -2.00
N TRP A 432 5.80 0.72 -1.66
CA TRP A 432 7.23 0.98 -1.89
C TRP A 432 8.17 -0.02 -1.20
N LEU A 433 7.74 -0.57 -0.08
CA LEU A 433 8.51 -1.58 0.65
C LEU A 433 8.47 -2.97 -0.02
N ALA A 434 7.44 -3.30 -0.79
CA ALA A 434 7.11 -4.67 -1.16
C ALA A 434 8.26 -5.38 -1.90
N GLU A 435 8.85 -4.75 -2.92
CA GLU A 435 9.95 -5.36 -3.68
C GLU A 435 11.24 -5.44 -2.86
N VAL A 436 11.72 -4.32 -2.34
CA VAL A 436 12.99 -4.29 -1.57
C VAL A 436 12.90 -5.08 -0.28
N GLY A 437 11.71 -5.12 0.34
CA GLY A 437 11.39 -5.87 1.56
C GLY A 437 11.15 -7.38 1.36
N ASN A 438 11.35 -7.92 0.14
CA ASN A 438 11.16 -9.34 -0.22
C ASN A 438 9.73 -9.85 0.00
N LEU A 439 8.74 -9.04 -0.40
CA LEU A 439 7.29 -9.27 -0.30
C LEU A 439 6.59 -8.99 -1.64
N SER A 440 7.22 -9.31 -2.74
CA SER A 440 6.79 -9.00 -4.10
C SER A 440 5.35 -9.46 -4.40
N GLU A 441 4.94 -10.62 -3.91
CA GLU A 441 3.60 -11.19 -4.06
C GLU A 441 2.48 -10.35 -3.41
N SER A 442 2.82 -9.51 -2.43
CA SER A 442 1.85 -8.60 -1.81
C SER A 442 1.30 -7.55 -2.77
N GLN A 443 1.95 -7.32 -3.92
CA GLN A 443 1.49 -6.36 -4.93
C GLN A 443 0.45 -6.95 -5.90
N THR A 444 0.17 -8.24 -5.86
CA THR A 444 -0.79 -8.89 -6.79
C THR A 444 -2.16 -8.21 -6.78
N PRO A 445 -2.77 -7.85 -5.63
CA PRO A 445 -4.05 -7.13 -5.61
C PRO A 445 -3.95 -5.72 -6.21
N LEU A 446 -2.82 -5.02 -6.02
CA LEU A 446 -2.58 -3.72 -6.65
C LEU A 446 -2.55 -3.84 -8.18
N PHE A 447 -1.85 -4.84 -8.70
CA PHE A 447 -1.82 -5.08 -10.15
C PHE A 447 -3.19 -5.42 -10.71
N THR A 448 -4.05 -6.09 -9.93
CA THR A 448 -5.45 -6.36 -10.30
C THR A 448 -6.27 -5.07 -10.35
N LEU A 449 -6.07 -4.16 -9.41
CA LEU A 449 -6.69 -2.83 -9.48
C LEU A 449 -6.21 -2.05 -10.71
N ILE A 450 -4.91 -2.07 -11.04
CA ILE A 450 -4.37 -1.42 -12.24
C ILE A 450 -4.98 -2.00 -13.51
N ASP A 451 -5.20 -3.30 -13.60
CA ASP A 451 -5.89 -3.93 -14.76
C ASP A 451 -7.33 -3.42 -14.89
N ILE A 452 -8.04 -3.22 -13.76
CA ILE A 452 -9.39 -2.64 -13.75
C ILE A 452 -9.34 -1.18 -14.21
N LEU A 453 -8.37 -0.38 -13.72
CA LEU A 453 -8.18 1.01 -14.13
C LEU A 453 -7.85 1.12 -15.63
N HIS A 454 -7.01 0.23 -16.14
CA HIS A 454 -6.69 0.15 -17.57
C HIS A 454 -7.96 -0.08 -18.42
N GLN A 455 -8.89 -0.91 -17.96
CA GLN A 455 -10.13 -1.17 -18.67
C GLN A 455 -11.12 -0.01 -18.58
N SER A 456 -11.39 0.50 -17.38
CA SER A 456 -12.37 1.57 -17.17
C SER A 456 -11.86 2.93 -17.67
N GLY A 457 -10.57 3.20 -17.57
CA GLY A 457 -9.91 4.42 -18.00
C GLY A 457 -9.96 4.67 -19.51
N GLN A 458 -10.19 3.62 -20.32
CA GLN A 458 -10.40 3.78 -21.77
C GLN A 458 -11.66 4.61 -22.05
N ARG A 459 -12.73 4.38 -21.29
CA ARG A 459 -13.96 5.19 -21.39
C ARG A 459 -13.68 6.64 -21.02
N THR A 460 -12.98 6.89 -19.93
CA THR A 460 -12.61 8.24 -19.49
C THR A 460 -11.75 8.95 -20.55
N ALA A 461 -10.79 8.28 -21.15
CA ALA A 461 -9.98 8.85 -22.24
C ALA A 461 -10.81 9.28 -23.43
N ILE A 462 -11.78 8.47 -23.85
CA ILE A 462 -12.65 8.76 -25.00
C ILE A 462 -13.68 9.84 -24.67
N GLU A 463 -14.39 9.71 -23.55
CA GLU A 463 -15.53 10.58 -23.22
C GLU A 463 -15.07 11.96 -22.76
N LEU A 464 -14.04 12.05 -21.91
CA LEU A 464 -13.56 13.30 -21.33
C LEU A 464 -12.60 14.05 -22.26
N TYR A 465 -11.71 13.31 -22.96
CA TYR A 465 -10.61 13.90 -23.71
C TYR A 465 -10.67 13.64 -25.22
N GLY A 466 -11.51 12.73 -25.68
CA GLY A 466 -11.62 12.35 -27.09
C GLY A 466 -10.38 11.64 -27.64
N THR A 467 -9.63 10.93 -26.80
CA THR A 467 -8.35 10.30 -27.12
C THR A 467 -8.43 8.77 -27.01
N PRO A 468 -7.62 8.01 -27.75
CA PRO A 468 -7.42 6.57 -27.51
C PRO A 468 -6.64 6.33 -26.22
N GLY A 469 -6.46 5.04 -25.87
CA GLY A 469 -5.70 4.63 -24.70
C GLY A 469 -6.52 4.69 -23.42
N TRP A 470 -5.89 4.95 -22.28
CA TRP A 470 -6.56 5.03 -20.98
C TRP A 470 -5.92 6.09 -20.08
N VAL A 471 -6.73 6.60 -19.16
CA VAL A 471 -6.32 7.59 -18.15
C VAL A 471 -7.05 7.32 -16.84
N SER A 472 -6.41 7.62 -15.72
CA SER A 472 -7.00 7.66 -14.39
C SER A 472 -6.44 8.86 -13.63
N HIS A 473 -7.26 9.44 -12.76
CA HIS A 473 -6.94 10.62 -11.98
C HIS A 473 -6.69 10.26 -10.52
N THR A 474 -6.59 11.23 -9.65
CA THR A 474 -6.08 11.16 -8.26
C THR A 474 -6.72 10.09 -7.39
N ILE A 475 -8.03 9.90 -7.48
CA ILE A 475 -8.76 8.95 -6.63
C ILE A 475 -9.37 7.82 -7.44
N THR A 476 -9.44 6.64 -6.81
CA THR A 476 -10.15 5.50 -7.37
C THR A 476 -10.78 4.64 -6.29
N ASN A 477 -11.63 3.70 -6.72
CA ASN A 477 -12.36 2.78 -5.87
C ASN A 477 -12.28 1.34 -6.40
N PRO A 478 -12.82 0.33 -5.69
CA PRO A 478 -12.74 -1.06 -6.10
C PRO A 478 -13.36 -1.39 -7.46
N TRP A 479 -14.21 -0.53 -7.97
CA TRP A 479 -14.89 -0.72 -9.26
C TRP A 479 -14.22 0.00 -10.42
N GLY A 480 -13.06 0.66 -10.16
CA GLY A 480 -12.28 1.31 -11.20
C GLY A 480 -12.80 2.69 -11.61
N TYR A 481 -13.09 3.54 -10.64
CA TYR A 481 -13.32 4.95 -10.89
C TYR A 481 -12.06 5.60 -11.48
N THR A 482 -12.18 6.32 -12.58
CA THR A 482 -11.03 6.92 -13.31
C THR A 482 -11.24 8.38 -13.72
N ALA A 483 -12.44 8.92 -13.51
CA ALA A 483 -12.74 10.32 -13.80
C ALA A 483 -12.01 11.26 -12.83
N PRO A 484 -11.86 12.56 -13.14
CA PRO A 484 -11.35 13.55 -12.18
C PRO A 484 -12.15 13.59 -10.88
N GLY A 485 -11.49 14.02 -9.80
CA GLY A 485 -12.15 14.25 -8.52
C GLY A 485 -13.04 15.49 -8.50
N GLY A 486 -13.55 15.84 -7.33
CA GLY A 486 -14.50 16.96 -7.15
C GLY A 486 -13.86 18.35 -6.99
N GLY A 487 -12.54 18.47 -7.06
CA GLY A 487 -11.81 19.72 -6.91
C GLY A 487 -10.61 19.84 -7.83
N LEU A 488 -10.31 21.03 -8.36
CA LEU A 488 -9.20 21.22 -9.30
C LEU A 488 -7.82 21.02 -8.67
N GLY A 489 -7.63 21.44 -7.41
CA GLY A 489 -6.32 21.42 -6.76
C GLY A 489 -5.78 20.04 -6.41
N TRP A 490 -6.60 18.98 -6.59
CA TRP A 490 -6.22 17.61 -6.30
C TRP A 490 -6.81 16.59 -7.30
N GLY A 491 -7.86 16.95 -8.05
CA GLY A 491 -8.68 15.99 -8.77
C GLY A 491 -8.34 15.80 -10.24
N ILE A 492 -7.57 16.68 -10.86
CA ILE A 492 -7.31 16.68 -12.31
C ILE A 492 -5.92 16.16 -12.68
N PHE A 493 -5.22 15.54 -11.77
CA PHE A 493 -3.89 14.94 -11.96
C PHE A 493 -3.94 13.83 -13.01
N VAL A 494 -3.69 14.19 -14.27
CA VAL A 494 -3.89 13.31 -15.44
C VAL A 494 -2.90 12.17 -15.52
N THR A 495 -1.76 12.22 -14.82
CA THR A 495 -0.72 11.20 -14.81
C THR A 495 -0.80 10.25 -13.61
N ALA A 496 -1.82 10.34 -12.77
CA ALA A 496 -1.99 9.45 -11.60
C ALA A 496 -2.01 7.96 -11.98
N GLY A 497 -2.75 7.62 -13.06
CA GLY A 497 -2.79 6.27 -13.61
C GLY A 497 -1.43 5.76 -14.07
N VAL A 498 -0.59 6.63 -14.62
CA VAL A 498 0.80 6.29 -14.96
C VAL A 498 1.61 6.00 -13.71
N TRP A 499 1.51 6.89 -12.69
CA TRP A 499 2.31 6.74 -11.47
C TRP A 499 2.06 5.42 -10.78
N ILE A 500 0.78 5.03 -10.62
CA ILE A 500 0.50 3.73 -10.02
C ILE A 500 0.93 2.55 -10.92
N ALA A 501 0.84 2.67 -12.24
CA ALA A 501 1.29 1.64 -13.17
C ALA A 501 2.82 1.44 -13.17
N LEU A 502 3.61 2.46 -12.79
CA LEU A 502 5.06 2.32 -12.64
C LEU A 502 5.46 1.30 -11.56
N GLN A 503 4.57 0.94 -10.62
CA GLN A 503 4.79 -0.18 -9.68
C GLN A 503 4.94 -1.52 -10.42
N MET A 504 4.22 -1.71 -11.54
CA MET A 504 4.39 -2.91 -12.39
C MET A 504 5.77 -2.94 -13.07
N TRP A 505 6.31 -1.78 -13.44
CA TRP A 505 7.66 -1.69 -13.98
C TRP A 505 8.71 -2.02 -12.92
N GLU A 506 8.55 -1.51 -11.71
CA GLU A 506 9.42 -1.86 -10.59
C GLU A 506 9.39 -3.36 -10.31
N HIS A 507 8.21 -3.97 -10.28
CA HIS A 507 8.07 -5.42 -10.13
C HIS A 507 8.87 -6.17 -11.22
N TYR A 508 8.77 -5.75 -12.49
CA TYR A 508 9.58 -6.32 -13.57
C TYR A 508 11.07 -6.11 -13.31
N ARG A 509 11.50 -4.94 -12.89
CA ARG A 509 12.93 -4.64 -12.62
C ARG A 509 13.52 -5.54 -11.53
N PHE A 510 12.74 -5.86 -10.50
CA PHE A 510 13.15 -6.76 -9.41
C PHE A 510 13.03 -8.23 -9.80
N SER A 511 11.96 -8.64 -10.42
CA SER A 511 11.70 -10.04 -10.79
C SER A 511 12.41 -10.47 -12.07
N GLY A 512 12.46 -9.59 -13.06
CA GLY A 512 12.83 -9.83 -14.44
C GLY A 512 11.91 -10.84 -15.15
N ASP A 513 10.67 -10.95 -14.72
CA ASP A 513 9.66 -11.82 -15.30
C ASP A 513 9.20 -11.29 -16.66
N ARG A 514 9.64 -11.97 -17.74
CA ARG A 514 9.32 -11.56 -19.10
C ARG A 514 7.90 -11.89 -19.51
N GLU A 515 7.25 -12.86 -18.89
CA GLU A 515 5.84 -13.19 -19.13
C GLU A 515 4.94 -12.11 -18.52
N PHE A 516 5.22 -11.70 -17.28
CA PHE A 516 4.58 -10.55 -16.67
C PHE A 516 4.78 -9.27 -17.51
N LEU A 517 6.01 -9.00 -17.95
CA LEU A 517 6.34 -7.86 -18.82
C LEU A 517 5.50 -7.87 -20.09
N ARG A 518 5.40 -9.02 -20.78
CA ARG A 518 4.73 -9.15 -22.08
C ARG A 518 3.20 -9.08 -21.96
N HIS A 519 2.65 -9.82 -20.99
CA HIS A 519 1.22 -10.12 -20.96
C HIS A 519 0.42 -9.22 -20.02
N ARG A 520 1.07 -8.60 -19.04
CA ARG A 520 0.38 -7.76 -18.06
C ARG A 520 0.83 -6.30 -18.12
N LEU A 521 2.13 -6.03 -17.99
CA LEU A 521 2.65 -4.67 -17.97
C LEU A 521 2.55 -3.98 -19.34
N TYR A 522 3.02 -4.64 -20.40
CA TYR A 522 3.12 -4.02 -21.73
C TYR A 522 1.78 -3.44 -22.25
N PRO A 523 0.63 -4.16 -22.18
CA PRO A 523 -0.66 -3.61 -22.59
C PRO A 523 -1.08 -2.35 -21.82
N VAL A 524 -0.82 -2.33 -20.50
CA VAL A 524 -1.12 -1.18 -19.63
C VAL A 524 -0.30 0.04 -20.05
N PHE A 525 1.01 -0.13 -20.20
CA PHE A 525 1.91 0.96 -20.61
C PHE A 525 1.63 1.45 -22.01
N LYS A 526 1.38 0.54 -22.96
CA LYS A 526 1.04 0.88 -24.33
C LYS A 526 -0.21 1.76 -24.39
N GLY A 527 -1.28 1.35 -23.70
CA GLY A 527 -2.52 2.13 -23.67
C GLY A 527 -2.35 3.50 -23.03
N ALA A 528 -1.58 3.62 -21.94
CA ALA A 528 -1.27 4.92 -21.34
C ALA A 528 -0.44 5.78 -22.30
N ALA A 529 0.55 5.21 -22.99
CA ALA A 529 1.38 5.94 -23.95
C ALA A 529 0.59 6.40 -25.18
N GLU A 530 -0.35 5.60 -25.68
CA GLU A 530 -1.28 5.99 -26.75
C GLU A 530 -2.14 7.19 -26.33
N PHE A 531 -2.60 7.21 -25.05
CA PHE A 531 -3.33 8.36 -24.51
C PHE A 531 -2.44 9.62 -24.54
N PHE A 532 -1.26 9.60 -23.95
CA PHE A 532 -0.42 10.80 -23.85
C PHE A 532 0.08 11.29 -25.21
N LEU A 533 0.40 10.39 -26.16
CA LEU A 533 0.76 10.79 -27.53
C LEU A 533 -0.38 11.55 -28.24
N ALA A 534 -1.64 11.23 -27.94
CA ALA A 534 -2.81 11.90 -28.51
C ALA A 534 -3.27 13.12 -27.68
N TYR A 535 -3.06 13.09 -26.36
CA TYR A 535 -3.49 14.13 -25.44
C TYR A 535 -2.58 15.35 -25.42
N MET A 536 -1.24 15.15 -25.48
CA MET A 536 -0.29 16.26 -25.48
C MET A 536 -0.40 17.12 -26.73
N VAL A 537 -0.16 18.43 -26.54
CA VAL A 537 -0.16 19.42 -27.60
C VAL A 537 1.13 20.22 -27.58
N GLU A 538 1.50 20.85 -28.69
CA GLU A 538 2.66 21.75 -28.76
C GLU A 538 2.32 23.08 -28.07
N HIS A 539 3.16 23.50 -27.13
CA HIS A 539 3.07 24.84 -26.53
C HIS A 539 3.47 25.89 -27.58
N PRO A 540 2.66 26.92 -27.84
CA PRO A 540 2.88 27.87 -28.94
C PRO A 540 4.19 28.65 -28.78
N GLU A 541 4.59 28.98 -27.58
CA GLU A 541 5.79 29.75 -27.26
C GLU A 541 7.03 28.86 -27.05
N HIS A 542 6.94 27.87 -26.11
CA HIS A 542 8.06 27.00 -25.74
C HIS A 542 8.39 25.93 -26.78
N ARG A 543 7.51 25.66 -27.72
CA ARG A 543 7.70 24.66 -28.79
C ARG A 543 7.93 23.23 -28.29
N CYS A 544 7.62 22.95 -27.03
CA CYS A 544 7.65 21.63 -26.43
C CYS A 544 6.25 21.00 -26.40
N LEU A 545 6.19 19.68 -26.14
CA LEU A 545 4.93 18.99 -25.89
C LEU A 545 4.54 19.17 -24.43
N VAL A 546 3.27 19.53 -24.21
CA VAL A 546 2.69 19.73 -22.87
C VAL A 546 1.43 18.93 -22.66
N THR A 547 1.22 18.43 -21.44
CA THR A 547 -0.06 17.96 -20.92
C THR A 547 -0.90 19.15 -20.48
N GLY A 548 -2.15 18.91 -20.14
CA GLY A 548 -2.96 19.89 -19.45
C GLY A 548 -4.32 20.15 -20.12
N PRO A 549 -5.26 20.70 -19.34
CA PRO A 549 -5.13 21.09 -17.93
C PRO A 549 -4.77 19.92 -17.01
N SER A 550 -3.86 20.15 -16.05
CA SER A 550 -3.46 19.21 -15.00
C SER A 550 -3.01 20.01 -13.77
N ASP A 551 -2.85 19.34 -12.63
CA ASP A 551 -2.33 19.95 -11.42
C ASP A 551 -1.02 19.30 -10.97
N SER A 552 -0.27 19.98 -10.10
CA SER A 552 0.77 19.36 -9.28
C SER A 552 0.13 19.01 -7.94
N PRO A 553 -0.37 17.80 -7.76
CA PRO A 553 -1.15 17.50 -6.56
C PRO A 553 -0.28 17.65 -5.31
N GLU A 554 -0.79 18.28 -4.28
CA GLU A 554 -2.01 19.09 -4.21
C GLU A 554 -1.68 20.57 -4.03
N ASN A 555 -0.59 21.06 -4.64
CA ASN A 555 -0.09 22.42 -4.45
C ASN A 555 -0.70 23.39 -5.46
N ALA A 556 -0.62 24.67 -5.13
CA ALA A 556 -1.12 25.76 -5.94
C ALA A 556 -0.07 26.86 -6.11
N PHE A 557 -0.29 27.72 -7.12
CA PHE A 557 0.57 28.86 -7.41
C PHE A 557 -0.24 30.16 -7.48
N ARG A 558 0.48 31.27 -7.47
CA ARG A 558 -0.07 32.60 -7.76
C ARG A 558 0.16 32.92 -9.24
N SER A 559 -0.93 33.20 -9.95
CA SER A 559 -0.85 33.73 -11.32
C SER A 559 -0.17 35.10 -11.37
N PRO A 560 0.25 35.62 -12.52
CA PRO A 560 0.74 36.99 -12.66
C PRO A 560 -0.24 38.05 -12.13
N SER A 561 -1.55 37.79 -12.18
CA SER A 561 -2.59 38.66 -11.57
C SER A 561 -2.69 38.56 -10.05
N GLY A 562 -2.01 37.56 -9.42
CA GLY A 562 -2.08 37.26 -7.99
C GLY A 562 -3.18 36.28 -7.60
N ALA A 563 -3.94 35.73 -8.55
CA ALA A 563 -4.98 34.74 -8.30
C ALA A 563 -4.39 33.39 -7.83
N TYR A 564 -5.15 32.69 -7.01
CA TYR A 564 -4.83 31.32 -6.59
C TYR A 564 -5.23 30.32 -7.68
N CYS A 565 -4.29 29.56 -8.22
CA CYS A 565 -4.49 28.61 -9.32
C CYS A 565 -3.81 27.28 -9.01
N SER A 566 -4.41 26.18 -9.44
CA SER A 566 -3.84 24.83 -9.39
C SER A 566 -3.69 24.23 -10.78
N GLU A 567 -4.62 24.56 -11.68
CA GLU A 567 -4.64 24.08 -13.05
C GLU A 567 -3.52 24.72 -13.88
N SER A 568 -2.73 23.88 -14.53
CA SER A 568 -1.56 24.32 -15.32
C SER A 568 -1.32 23.43 -16.53
N LEU A 569 -0.34 23.83 -17.34
CA LEU A 569 0.20 23.01 -18.42
C LEU A 569 1.50 22.36 -17.96
N MET A 570 1.65 21.05 -18.17
CA MET A 570 2.86 20.28 -17.91
C MET A 570 3.51 20.59 -16.55
N PRO A 571 2.80 20.44 -15.41
CA PRO A 571 3.49 20.46 -14.13
C PRO A 571 4.65 19.44 -14.13
N THR A 572 5.69 19.71 -13.36
CA THR A 572 6.91 18.90 -13.38
C THR A 572 6.66 17.43 -13.07
N CYS A 573 5.68 17.11 -12.21
CA CYS A 573 5.28 15.72 -11.96
C CYS A 573 4.76 15.02 -13.23
N ASP A 574 3.91 15.68 -14.03
CA ASP A 574 3.46 15.14 -15.32
C ASP A 574 4.64 14.88 -16.26
N ARG A 575 5.53 15.87 -16.39
CA ARG A 575 6.74 15.73 -17.22
C ARG A 575 7.58 14.52 -16.78
N VAL A 576 7.76 14.32 -15.49
CA VAL A 576 8.52 13.19 -14.92
C VAL A 576 7.86 11.86 -15.25
N LEU A 577 6.56 11.76 -15.05
CA LEU A 577 5.80 10.52 -15.22
C LEU A 577 5.62 10.15 -16.69
N VAL A 578 5.38 11.12 -17.58
CA VAL A 578 5.33 10.86 -19.03
C VAL A 578 6.69 10.43 -19.55
N TYR A 579 7.79 11.07 -19.08
CA TYR A 579 9.14 10.67 -19.43
C TYR A 579 9.45 9.24 -18.97
N ALA A 580 9.09 8.89 -17.74
CA ALA A 580 9.27 7.54 -17.21
C ALA A 580 8.47 6.51 -18.02
N LEU A 581 7.17 6.75 -18.27
CA LEU A 581 6.31 5.89 -19.07
C LEU A 581 6.94 5.60 -20.45
N PHE A 582 7.32 6.65 -21.18
CA PHE A 582 7.85 6.49 -22.54
C PHE A 582 9.21 5.79 -22.54
N SER A 583 10.11 6.17 -21.63
CA SER A 583 11.43 5.56 -21.52
C SER A 583 11.36 4.07 -21.17
N HIS A 584 10.53 3.71 -20.22
CA HIS A 584 10.35 2.33 -19.80
C HIS A 584 9.60 1.50 -20.85
N LEU A 585 8.63 2.08 -21.55
CA LEU A 585 7.96 1.39 -22.65
C LEU A 585 8.92 1.12 -23.82
N ILE A 586 9.80 2.08 -24.17
CA ILE A 586 10.86 1.89 -25.17
C ILE A 586 11.79 0.74 -24.74
N GLU A 587 12.19 0.70 -23.47
CA GLU A 587 12.99 -0.41 -22.94
C GLU A 587 12.25 -1.75 -23.04
N ALA A 588 10.98 -1.79 -22.64
CA ALA A 588 10.12 -2.97 -22.74
C ALA A 588 10.00 -3.46 -24.21
N GLN A 589 9.79 -2.55 -25.15
CA GLN A 589 9.71 -2.87 -26.59
C GLN A 589 11.00 -3.49 -27.11
N ARG A 590 12.16 -2.94 -26.71
CA ARG A 590 13.48 -3.51 -27.08
C ARG A 590 13.69 -4.90 -26.50
N LEU A 591 13.34 -5.10 -25.22
CA LEU A 591 13.44 -6.40 -24.54
C LEU A 591 12.53 -7.45 -25.18
N LEU A 592 11.34 -7.07 -25.62
CA LEU A 592 10.34 -7.95 -26.22
C LEU A 592 10.46 -8.06 -27.75
N SER A 593 11.21 -7.15 -28.40
CA SER A 593 11.37 -7.02 -29.85
C SER A 593 10.01 -6.84 -30.57
N ILE A 594 9.20 -5.87 -30.12
CA ILE A 594 7.85 -5.57 -30.63
C ILE A 594 7.63 -4.07 -30.86
N ASP A 595 6.63 -3.73 -31.67
CA ASP A 595 6.09 -2.38 -31.92
C ASP A 595 7.13 -1.29 -32.27
N PRO A 596 8.00 -1.49 -33.30
CA PRO A 596 9.05 -0.51 -33.63
C PRO A 596 8.49 0.84 -34.12
N GLU A 597 7.28 0.89 -34.67
CA GLU A 597 6.64 2.14 -35.10
C GLU A 597 6.23 3.00 -33.91
N LEU A 598 5.66 2.39 -32.87
CA LEU A 598 5.33 3.07 -31.62
C LEU A 598 6.63 3.54 -30.95
N ASN A 599 7.67 2.71 -30.93
CA ASN A 599 8.98 3.09 -30.40
C ASN A 599 9.49 4.40 -31.00
N SER A 600 9.45 4.53 -32.34
CA SER A 600 9.88 5.75 -33.04
C SER A 600 9.06 6.99 -32.65
N LYS A 601 7.75 6.84 -32.44
CA LYS A 601 6.86 7.93 -31.98
C LYS A 601 7.23 8.38 -30.57
N LEU A 602 7.50 7.42 -29.67
CA LEU A 602 7.89 7.69 -28.29
C LEU A 602 9.25 8.40 -28.22
N GLU A 603 10.26 7.94 -29.00
CA GLU A 603 11.55 8.60 -29.07
C GLU A 603 11.46 10.05 -29.61
N ALA A 604 10.58 10.28 -30.58
CA ALA A 604 10.32 11.62 -31.09
C ALA A 604 9.65 12.52 -30.05
N ALA A 605 8.66 11.99 -29.31
CA ALA A 605 7.96 12.74 -28.26
C ALA A 605 8.89 13.07 -27.08
N LEU A 606 9.72 12.11 -26.62
CA LEU A 606 10.67 12.35 -25.53
C LEU A 606 11.61 13.54 -25.80
N LYS A 607 12.04 13.73 -27.04
CA LYS A 607 12.92 14.85 -27.42
C LYS A 607 12.22 16.21 -27.37
N ARG A 608 10.90 16.21 -27.29
CA ARG A 608 10.05 17.40 -27.29
C ARG A 608 9.45 17.71 -25.92
N LEU A 609 9.67 16.86 -24.90
CA LEU A 609 9.30 17.18 -23.53
C LEU A 609 10.19 18.32 -23.00
N PRO A 610 9.66 19.24 -22.17
CA PRO A 610 10.47 20.27 -21.54
C PRO A 610 11.53 19.65 -20.61
N PRO A 611 12.70 20.29 -20.45
CA PRO A 611 13.69 19.83 -19.47
C PRO A 611 13.19 20.05 -18.04
N LEU A 612 13.77 19.33 -17.05
CA LEU A 612 13.64 19.71 -15.65
C LEU A 612 14.40 21.03 -15.42
N GLN A 613 13.81 21.98 -14.71
CA GLN A 613 14.31 23.34 -14.57
C GLN A 613 14.64 23.67 -13.12
N VAL A 614 15.62 24.58 -12.94
CA VAL A 614 15.96 25.16 -11.64
C VAL A 614 15.37 26.56 -11.59
N GLY A 615 14.55 26.84 -10.59
CA GLY A 615 13.88 28.12 -10.44
C GLY A 615 14.79 29.22 -9.84
N SER A 616 14.24 30.40 -9.72
CA SER A 616 14.92 31.62 -9.28
C SER A 616 15.51 31.56 -7.87
N HIS A 617 14.98 30.69 -7.02
CA HIS A 617 15.52 30.43 -5.67
C HIS A 617 16.50 29.26 -5.61
N GLY A 618 16.83 28.65 -6.75
CA GLY A 618 17.68 27.48 -6.84
C GLY A 618 16.96 26.15 -6.54
N GLN A 619 15.64 26.18 -6.36
CA GLN A 619 14.79 25.00 -6.18
C GLN A 619 14.51 24.30 -7.52
N LEU A 620 14.09 23.05 -7.48
CA LEU A 620 13.49 22.41 -8.65
C LEU A 620 12.12 23.08 -8.92
N GLN A 621 11.88 23.54 -10.15
CA GLN A 621 10.58 24.13 -10.50
C GLN A 621 9.47 23.08 -10.41
N GLU A 622 8.35 23.45 -9.83
CA GLU A 622 7.16 22.60 -9.66
C GLU A 622 6.23 22.69 -10.89
N TRP A 623 6.24 23.79 -11.58
CA TRP A 623 5.44 24.03 -12.80
C TRP A 623 6.35 24.37 -14.00
N LEU A 624 5.77 24.41 -15.19
CA LEU A 624 6.50 24.78 -16.42
C LEU A 624 7.13 26.17 -16.30
N GLU A 625 6.40 27.10 -15.67
CA GLU A 625 6.89 28.43 -15.36
C GLU A 625 7.35 28.50 -13.88
N ASP A 626 8.25 29.44 -13.56
CA ASP A 626 8.74 29.67 -12.19
C ASP A 626 7.73 30.50 -11.38
N PHE A 627 6.55 29.94 -11.18
CA PHE A 627 5.49 30.60 -10.42
C PHE A 627 5.82 30.74 -8.92
N VAL A 628 5.22 31.73 -8.29
CA VAL A 628 5.24 31.88 -6.84
C VAL A 628 4.31 30.83 -6.22
N GLU A 629 4.83 29.95 -5.38
CA GLU A 629 4.04 28.98 -4.63
C GLU A 629 2.95 29.69 -3.80
N ALA A 630 1.70 29.26 -3.92
CA ALA A 630 0.62 29.81 -3.09
C ALA A 630 0.68 29.26 -1.65
N GLU A 631 1.17 28.02 -1.49
CA GLU A 631 1.28 27.30 -0.24
C GLU A 631 2.70 26.72 -0.06
N PRO A 632 3.69 27.59 0.23
CA PRO A 632 5.09 27.15 0.33
C PRO A 632 5.37 26.20 1.52
N ASN A 633 4.40 26.02 2.41
CA ASN A 633 4.43 25.10 3.54
C ASN A 633 3.67 23.78 3.29
N HIS A 634 3.17 23.58 2.06
CA HIS A 634 2.35 22.42 1.70
C HIS A 634 3.09 21.09 1.90
N ARG A 635 2.38 20.04 2.30
CA ARG A 635 2.90 18.69 2.56
C ARG A 635 3.37 17.94 1.30
N HIS A 636 2.75 18.19 0.13
CA HIS A 636 3.11 17.55 -1.12
C HIS A 636 4.36 18.14 -1.77
N THR A 637 5.13 17.27 -2.41
CA THR A 637 6.34 17.59 -3.18
C THR A 637 6.39 16.77 -4.46
N SER A 638 5.29 16.78 -5.22
CA SER A 638 5.03 15.89 -6.36
C SER A 638 6.09 15.99 -7.46
N HIS A 639 6.70 17.15 -7.67
CA HIS A 639 7.82 17.33 -8.59
C HIS A 639 9.09 16.56 -8.17
N LEU A 640 9.25 16.16 -6.89
CA LEU A 640 10.36 15.34 -6.41
C LEU A 640 10.20 13.83 -6.70
N ILE A 641 9.11 13.39 -7.35
CA ILE A 641 9.01 12.05 -7.96
C ILE A 641 10.25 11.75 -8.81
N ALA A 642 10.82 12.77 -9.46
CA ALA A 642 12.05 12.69 -10.23
C ALA A 642 13.26 12.18 -9.44
N LEU A 643 13.32 12.42 -8.12
CA LEU A 643 14.36 11.95 -7.21
C LEU A 643 14.04 10.58 -6.61
N TYR A 644 12.78 10.40 -6.16
CA TYR A 644 12.25 9.15 -5.60
C TYR A 644 10.72 9.09 -5.78
N PRO A 645 10.17 7.98 -6.25
CA PRO A 645 10.81 6.70 -6.54
C PRO A 645 11.60 6.64 -7.86
N GLU A 646 11.37 7.58 -8.78
CA GLU A 646 12.10 7.67 -10.05
C GLU A 646 13.60 7.99 -9.83
N ASN A 647 14.36 8.07 -10.93
CA ASN A 647 15.80 8.30 -10.88
C ASN A 647 16.29 9.32 -11.94
N GLN A 648 15.41 10.22 -12.37
CA GLN A 648 15.76 11.28 -13.32
C GLN A 648 16.62 12.36 -12.66
N ILE A 649 16.60 12.43 -11.34
CA ILE A 649 17.53 13.22 -10.52
C ILE A 649 18.45 12.28 -9.77
N SER A 650 19.76 12.45 -9.98
CA SER A 650 20.78 11.70 -9.26
C SER A 650 22.01 12.56 -8.97
N LEU A 651 22.74 12.19 -7.91
CA LEU A 651 23.98 12.90 -7.52
C LEU A 651 25.08 12.78 -8.60
N GLU A 652 25.08 11.72 -9.39
CA GLU A 652 26.13 11.42 -10.35
C GLU A 652 25.82 11.96 -11.76
N GLN A 653 24.57 11.76 -12.22
CA GLN A 653 24.22 12.11 -13.60
C GLN A 653 23.66 13.53 -13.72
N THR A 654 22.95 14.01 -12.69
CA THR A 654 22.29 15.32 -12.68
C THR A 654 22.56 16.10 -11.37
N PRO A 655 23.83 16.35 -10.99
CA PRO A 655 24.20 16.92 -9.69
C PRO A 655 23.60 18.30 -9.44
N GLN A 656 23.35 19.09 -10.48
CA GLN A 656 22.70 20.39 -10.36
C GLN A 656 21.23 20.25 -9.97
N LEU A 657 20.51 19.27 -10.56
CA LEU A 657 19.11 18.98 -10.21
C LEU A 657 19.03 18.36 -8.81
N ALA A 658 20.01 17.52 -8.42
CA ALA A 658 20.09 16.99 -7.06
C ALA A 658 20.28 18.11 -6.02
N LYS A 659 21.10 19.12 -6.33
CA LYS A 659 21.22 20.32 -5.51
C LYS A 659 19.90 21.10 -5.46
N ALA A 660 19.20 21.26 -6.59
CA ALA A 660 17.91 21.93 -6.64
C ALA A 660 16.82 21.19 -5.83
N ALA A 661 16.79 19.86 -5.92
CA ALA A 661 15.92 19.03 -5.08
C ALA A 661 16.19 19.25 -3.58
N ARG A 662 17.46 19.36 -3.16
CA ARG A 662 17.84 19.70 -1.79
C ARG A 662 17.29 21.07 -1.40
N VAL A 663 17.43 22.08 -2.25
CA VAL A 663 16.91 23.44 -2.00
C VAL A 663 15.37 23.39 -1.86
N THR A 664 14.69 22.62 -2.69
CA THR A 664 13.23 22.42 -2.58
C THR A 664 12.86 21.88 -1.19
N LEU A 665 13.52 20.79 -0.75
CA LEU A 665 13.27 20.19 0.57
C LEU A 665 13.51 21.20 1.70
N ASP A 666 14.67 21.85 1.69
CA ASP A 666 15.04 22.82 2.74
C ASP A 666 14.06 24.01 2.78
N ARG A 667 13.61 24.51 1.61
CA ARG A 667 12.60 25.57 1.54
C ARG A 667 11.26 25.14 2.12
N ARG A 668 10.79 23.94 1.80
CA ARG A 668 9.50 23.39 2.22
C ARG A 668 9.45 23.17 3.73
N ILE A 669 10.41 22.42 4.29
CA ILE A 669 10.40 22.02 5.71
C ILE A 669 10.74 23.15 6.67
N ASN A 670 11.37 24.23 6.20
CA ASN A 670 11.70 25.39 7.03
C ASN A 670 10.63 26.49 6.99
N GLN A 671 9.52 26.28 6.27
CA GLN A 671 8.40 27.20 6.31
C GLN A 671 7.70 27.19 7.69
N PRO A 672 7.23 28.34 8.16
CA PRO A 672 6.35 28.37 9.33
C PRO A 672 5.11 27.50 9.06
N ASN A 673 4.74 26.66 10.04
CA ASN A 673 3.58 25.77 9.94
C ASN A 673 3.65 24.79 8.76
N TRP A 674 4.85 24.28 8.44
CA TRP A 674 4.94 23.19 7.47
C TRP A 674 3.98 22.05 7.84
N GLU A 675 3.20 21.62 6.86
CA GLU A 675 2.20 20.56 7.01
C GLU A 675 2.87 19.19 7.14
N ASP A 676 3.31 18.90 8.34
CA ASP A 676 4.05 17.69 8.70
C ASP A 676 3.10 16.50 8.90
N THR A 677 2.97 15.65 7.90
CA THR A 677 2.21 14.39 7.97
C THR A 677 3.14 13.18 8.03
N GLU A 678 2.61 12.01 8.37
CA GLU A 678 3.33 10.74 8.41
C GLU A 678 3.94 10.38 7.06
N TRP A 679 3.15 10.45 5.99
CA TRP A 679 3.59 10.11 4.65
C TRP A 679 4.58 11.12 4.07
N SER A 680 4.39 12.42 4.32
CA SER A 680 5.34 13.45 3.87
C SER A 680 6.68 13.29 4.58
N ARG A 681 6.67 12.94 5.87
CA ARG A 681 7.87 12.66 6.64
C ARG A 681 8.57 11.38 6.17
N ALA A 682 7.83 10.34 5.81
CA ALA A 682 8.37 9.13 5.18
C ALA A 682 9.03 9.45 3.82
N ASN A 683 8.44 10.35 3.02
CA ASN A 683 9.09 10.87 1.81
C ASN A 683 10.45 11.48 2.10
N LEU A 684 10.55 12.32 3.13
CA LEU A 684 11.82 12.96 3.49
C LEU A 684 12.91 11.93 3.82
N VAL A 685 12.58 10.82 4.48
CA VAL A 685 13.53 9.72 4.71
C VAL A 685 14.08 9.20 3.38
N ASN A 686 13.19 8.91 2.43
CA ASN A 686 13.55 8.39 1.12
C ASN A 686 14.35 9.40 0.29
N TYR A 687 13.94 10.66 0.24
CA TYR A 687 14.65 11.72 -0.49
C TYR A 687 16.06 11.96 0.05
N TYR A 688 16.22 12.10 1.37
CA TYR A 688 17.54 12.27 1.96
C TYR A 688 18.43 11.04 1.83
N ALA A 689 17.85 9.82 1.85
CA ALA A 689 18.58 8.61 1.53
C ALA A 689 19.12 8.64 0.08
N ARG A 690 18.29 9.06 -0.90
CA ARG A 690 18.72 9.23 -2.31
C ARG A 690 19.74 10.33 -2.49
N LEU A 691 19.69 11.39 -1.71
CA LEU A 691 20.70 12.44 -1.66
C LEU A 691 21.95 12.04 -0.88
N ARG A 692 22.04 10.81 -0.38
CA ARG A 692 23.14 10.26 0.43
C ARG A 692 23.45 11.15 1.65
N ASP A 693 22.40 11.69 2.27
CA ASP A 693 22.49 12.44 3.53
C ASP A 693 21.94 11.60 4.67
N PRO A 694 22.79 10.76 5.29
CA PRO A 694 22.37 9.82 6.31
C PRO A 694 21.79 10.47 7.56
N GLU A 695 22.33 11.62 7.96
CA GLU A 695 21.92 12.27 9.21
C GLU A 695 20.55 12.95 9.04
N SER A 696 20.27 13.57 7.89
CA SER A 696 18.95 14.11 7.59
C SER A 696 17.91 13.00 7.42
N ALA A 697 18.24 11.91 6.71
CA ALA A 697 17.36 10.75 6.60
C ALA A 697 17.01 10.17 7.98
N HIS A 698 18.02 9.95 8.83
CA HIS A 698 17.82 9.45 10.20
C HIS A 698 17.00 10.42 11.07
N LYS A 699 17.26 11.73 11.00
CA LYS A 699 16.49 12.76 11.71
C LYS A 699 14.99 12.67 11.38
N HIS A 700 14.67 12.51 10.09
CA HIS A 700 13.26 12.41 9.65
C HIS A 700 12.64 11.07 10.02
N LEU A 701 13.40 9.96 9.99
CA LEU A 701 12.98 8.66 10.49
C LEU A 701 12.65 8.70 11.99
N VAL A 702 13.53 9.27 12.81
CA VAL A 702 13.29 9.46 14.24
C VAL A 702 12.05 10.34 14.47
N GLY A 703 11.88 11.40 13.66
CA GLY A 703 10.70 12.25 13.69
C GLY A 703 9.42 11.51 13.28
N LEU A 704 9.48 10.61 12.28
CA LEU A 704 8.37 9.76 11.88
C LEU A 704 7.94 8.85 13.04
N ILE A 705 8.89 8.10 13.61
CA ILE A 705 8.63 7.17 14.72
C ILE A 705 8.12 7.88 15.97
N SER A 706 8.66 9.04 16.32
CA SER A 706 8.34 9.70 17.60
C SER A 706 7.16 10.66 17.54
N LYS A 707 6.90 11.31 16.39
CA LYS A 707 5.93 12.41 16.29
C LYS A 707 4.75 12.13 15.36
N ALA A 708 4.86 11.11 14.50
CA ALA A 708 3.83 10.74 13.54
C ALA A 708 3.35 9.29 13.72
N THR A 709 3.71 8.64 14.85
CA THR A 709 3.10 7.38 15.30
C THR A 709 2.44 7.55 16.65
N ASP A 710 1.42 6.74 16.92
CA ASP A 710 0.85 6.59 18.25
C ASP A 710 1.58 5.48 19.05
N ASP A 711 1.14 5.20 20.26
CA ASP A 711 1.81 4.27 21.17
C ASP A 711 1.96 2.84 20.63
N ASN A 712 1.13 2.42 19.66
CA ASN A 712 1.24 1.14 18.97
C ASN A 712 2.14 1.16 17.70
N LEU A 713 2.84 2.25 17.46
CA LEU A 713 3.68 2.52 16.28
C LEU A 713 2.92 2.60 14.94
N LEU A 714 1.59 2.62 14.93
CA LEU A 714 0.83 2.95 13.73
C LEU A 714 0.99 4.45 13.42
N THR A 715 1.27 4.74 12.16
CA THR A 715 1.38 6.12 11.68
C THR A 715 0.01 6.78 11.54
N TYR A 716 -0.03 8.10 11.65
CA TYR A 716 -1.28 8.85 11.52
C TYR A 716 -1.06 10.21 10.84
N SER A 717 -2.05 10.62 10.06
CA SER A 717 -2.20 11.99 9.61
C SER A 717 -2.65 12.87 10.77
N ARG A 718 -1.91 13.94 11.00
CA ARG A 718 -2.05 14.78 12.20
C ARG A 718 -3.33 15.60 12.15
N GLY A 719 -4.05 15.68 13.27
CA GLY A 719 -5.15 16.62 13.44
C GLY A 719 -4.71 18.07 13.17
N GLY A 720 -5.54 18.80 12.44
CA GLY A 720 -5.27 20.16 11.95
C GLY A 720 -4.73 20.22 10.52
N VAL A 721 -4.43 19.08 9.89
CA VAL A 721 -3.97 19.01 8.50
C VAL A 721 -5.09 18.42 7.62
N ALA A 722 -5.21 18.88 6.39
CA ALA A 722 -6.20 18.40 5.40
C ALA A 722 -7.64 18.33 5.93
N GLY A 723 -8.01 19.23 6.85
CA GLY A 723 -9.34 19.28 7.45
C GLY A 723 -9.61 18.27 8.56
N ALA A 724 -8.66 17.42 8.94
CA ALA A 724 -8.81 16.46 10.02
C ALA A 724 -8.89 17.16 11.39
N ALA A 725 -9.92 16.85 12.19
CA ALA A 725 -10.07 17.40 13.54
C ALA A 725 -9.17 16.68 14.58
N GLN A 726 -8.74 15.46 14.29
CA GLN A 726 -7.95 14.59 15.16
C GLN A 726 -7.00 13.72 14.32
N ASN A 727 -6.11 13.00 15.00
CA ASN A 727 -5.20 12.07 14.33
C ASN A 727 -5.98 10.94 13.66
N ILE A 728 -5.70 10.71 12.38
CA ILE A 728 -6.34 9.67 11.56
C ILE A 728 -5.26 8.68 11.10
N PHE A 729 -5.44 7.42 11.43
CA PHE A 729 -4.55 6.35 10.98
C PHE A 729 -4.41 6.35 9.46
N ALA A 730 -3.19 6.20 8.97
CA ALA A 730 -2.87 5.89 7.59
C ALA A 730 -1.64 4.96 7.55
N VAL A 731 -1.69 3.92 6.71
CA VAL A 731 -0.67 2.85 6.72
C VAL A 731 0.58 3.21 5.92
N ASP A 732 0.48 4.20 5.05
CA ASP A 732 1.51 4.65 4.12
C ASP A 732 2.80 5.12 4.81
N GLY A 733 2.69 5.84 5.95
CA GLY A 733 3.85 6.23 6.73
C GLY A 733 4.65 5.05 7.29
N ASN A 734 3.98 3.96 7.69
CA ASN A 734 4.64 2.74 8.15
C ASN A 734 5.40 2.03 7.01
N THR A 735 4.76 1.86 5.86
CA THR A 735 5.33 1.14 4.72
C THR A 735 6.41 1.95 4.02
N ALA A 736 6.17 3.23 3.72
CA ALA A 736 7.15 4.11 3.09
C ALA A 736 8.31 4.47 4.03
N GLY A 737 8.06 4.59 5.35
CA GLY A 737 9.12 4.78 6.34
C GLY A 737 10.06 3.56 6.43
N ALA A 738 9.50 2.35 6.37
CA ALA A 738 10.28 1.12 6.29
C ALA A 738 11.05 1.01 4.95
N ALA A 739 10.45 1.41 3.83
CA ALA A 739 11.15 1.53 2.55
C ALA A 739 12.33 2.51 2.63
N GLY A 740 12.16 3.63 3.36
CA GLY A 740 13.23 4.60 3.62
C GLY A 740 14.41 4.00 4.38
N ILE A 741 14.17 3.15 5.38
CA ILE A 741 15.24 2.41 6.08
C ILE A 741 15.97 1.49 5.09
N ALA A 742 15.25 0.80 4.21
CA ALA A 742 15.88 -0.01 3.17
C ALA A 742 16.72 0.85 2.21
N GLU A 743 16.22 2.02 1.76
CA GLU A 743 16.95 2.95 0.90
C GLU A 743 18.23 3.53 1.58
N MET A 744 18.22 3.68 2.90
CA MET A 744 19.43 4.08 3.64
C MET A 744 20.51 3.01 3.60
N LEU A 745 20.15 1.72 3.49
CA LEU A 745 21.06 0.57 3.57
C LEU A 745 21.40 -0.02 2.20
N LEU A 746 20.48 0.03 1.23
CA LEU A 746 20.62 -0.59 -0.09
C LEU A 746 19.90 0.21 -1.16
N GLN A 747 20.61 0.66 -2.19
CA GLN A 747 20.01 1.30 -3.36
C GLN A 747 20.41 0.56 -4.64
N SER A 748 19.44 0.38 -5.56
CA SER A 748 19.67 -0.28 -6.85
C SER A 748 18.93 0.40 -8.01
N HIS A 749 18.58 1.68 -7.87
CA HIS A 749 17.85 2.45 -8.87
C HIS A 749 18.73 2.90 -10.07
N GLU A 750 20.03 3.00 -9.86
CA GLU A 750 21.04 3.30 -10.89
C GLU A 750 21.65 1.99 -11.46
N GLU A 751 22.72 2.10 -12.24
CA GLU A 751 23.44 0.95 -12.82
C GLU A 751 24.09 0.04 -11.77
N ALA A 752 24.42 0.56 -10.60
CA ALA A 752 25.09 -0.17 -9.55
C ALA A 752 24.16 -0.39 -8.35
N ILE A 753 24.35 -1.53 -7.70
CA ILE A 753 23.78 -1.78 -6.37
C ILE A 753 24.70 -1.11 -5.35
N ASN A 754 24.20 -0.06 -4.70
CA ASN A 754 24.94 0.72 -3.72
C ASN A 754 24.73 0.14 -2.32
N LEU A 755 25.81 -0.21 -1.64
CA LEU A 755 25.83 -0.76 -0.29
C LEU A 755 26.04 0.36 0.73
N LEU A 756 25.15 0.46 1.74
CA LEU A 756 25.19 1.44 2.83
C LEU A 756 25.30 2.91 2.35
N PRO A 757 24.52 3.33 1.34
CA PRO A 757 24.67 4.65 0.72
C PRO A 757 24.37 5.82 1.68
N ALA A 758 23.55 5.58 2.72
CA ALA A 758 23.13 6.60 3.67
C ALA A 758 23.11 6.05 5.12
N LEU A 759 24.20 5.40 5.55
CA LEU A 759 24.33 4.82 6.88
C LEU A 759 24.61 5.91 7.93
N PRO A 760 23.67 6.18 8.88
CA PRO A 760 23.83 7.24 9.88
C PRO A 760 24.83 6.88 10.98
N ALA A 761 25.32 7.90 11.69
CA ALA A 761 26.20 7.70 12.84
C ALA A 761 25.52 6.93 14.00
N ALA A 762 24.20 6.97 14.06
CA ALA A 762 23.40 6.25 15.06
C ALA A 762 23.43 4.73 14.90
N TRP A 763 23.84 4.19 13.74
CA TRP A 763 23.92 2.75 13.47
C TRP A 763 25.37 2.33 13.18
N PRO A 764 26.27 2.38 14.18
CA PRO A 764 27.69 2.09 13.96
C PRO A 764 27.97 0.64 13.57
N ASP A 765 27.24 -0.29 14.14
CA ASP A 765 27.36 -1.71 13.90
C ASP A 765 25.99 -2.29 13.55
N GLY A 766 25.94 -3.30 12.68
CA GLY A 766 24.68 -3.93 12.36
C GLY A 766 24.75 -4.89 11.17
N SER A 767 23.59 -5.42 10.86
CA SER A 767 23.41 -6.32 9.71
C SER A 767 21.99 -6.25 9.18
N ILE A 768 21.83 -6.49 7.88
CA ILE A 768 20.55 -6.78 7.27
C ILE A 768 20.72 -7.94 6.31
N SER A 769 19.77 -8.86 6.29
CA SER A 769 19.78 -9.99 5.35
C SER A 769 18.45 -10.09 4.62
N GLY A 770 18.51 -10.52 3.35
CA GLY A 770 17.33 -10.85 2.58
C GLY A 770 16.71 -9.69 1.81
N LEU A 771 17.28 -8.47 1.83
CA LEU A 771 16.81 -7.39 0.97
C LEU A 771 16.93 -7.75 -0.50
N CYS A 772 15.96 -7.34 -1.31
CA CYS A 772 16.01 -7.51 -2.75
C CYS A 772 16.57 -6.26 -3.44
N ALA A 773 17.20 -6.47 -4.59
CA ALA A 773 17.71 -5.44 -5.48
C ALA A 773 17.27 -5.74 -6.91
N ARG A 774 17.13 -4.69 -7.72
CA ARG A 774 16.80 -4.79 -9.14
C ARG A 774 17.77 -5.70 -9.88
N GLY A 775 17.27 -6.45 -10.87
CA GLY A 775 18.03 -7.48 -11.57
C GLY A 775 17.90 -8.89 -10.99
N GLY A 776 17.04 -9.09 -9.97
CA GLY A 776 16.78 -10.40 -9.38
C GLY A 776 17.81 -10.83 -8.35
N PHE A 777 18.43 -9.88 -7.66
CA PHE A 777 19.43 -10.13 -6.63
C PHE A 777 18.85 -9.98 -5.24
N GLN A 778 19.27 -10.86 -4.32
CA GLN A 778 19.04 -10.74 -2.88
C GLN A 778 20.39 -10.47 -2.21
N ILE A 779 20.40 -9.52 -1.27
CA ILE A 779 21.60 -8.96 -0.68
C ILE A 779 21.54 -9.08 0.84
N ASP A 780 22.61 -9.60 1.45
CA ASP A 780 22.87 -9.50 2.87
C ASP A 780 24.05 -8.55 3.08
N ILE A 781 24.03 -7.70 4.10
CA ILE A 781 25.04 -6.69 4.41
C ILE A 781 25.38 -6.76 5.89
N GLU A 782 26.67 -6.80 6.21
CA GLU A 782 27.20 -6.74 7.58
C GLU A 782 28.17 -5.54 7.65
N TRP A 783 28.05 -4.70 8.68
CA TRP A 783 28.95 -3.57 8.89
C TRP A 783 29.37 -3.44 10.35
N GLN A 784 30.55 -2.84 10.58
CA GLN A 784 31.11 -2.56 11.91
C GLN A 784 31.86 -1.22 11.86
N ALA A 785 31.73 -0.44 12.91
CA ALA A 785 32.28 0.90 13.00
C ALA A 785 31.95 1.76 11.76
N ARG A 786 30.71 1.65 11.29
CA ARG A 786 30.15 2.30 10.08
C ARG A 786 30.84 1.88 8.77
N ARG A 787 31.54 0.76 8.74
CA ARG A 787 32.21 0.25 7.54
C ARG A 787 31.68 -1.10 7.15
N LEU A 788 31.52 -1.30 5.85
CA LEU A 788 31.19 -2.61 5.31
C LEU A 788 32.19 -3.64 5.78
N VAL A 789 31.72 -4.75 6.32
CA VAL A 789 32.51 -5.94 6.66
C VAL A 789 32.37 -6.96 5.55
N LEU A 790 31.10 -7.27 5.20
CA LEU A 790 30.77 -8.32 4.25
C LEU A 790 29.44 -8.00 3.57
N ALA A 791 29.39 -8.14 2.24
CA ALA A 791 28.15 -8.33 1.52
C ALA A 791 28.04 -9.77 1.01
N THR A 792 26.84 -10.35 1.04
CA THR A 792 26.56 -11.65 0.43
C THR A 792 25.45 -11.49 -0.60
N ILE A 793 25.67 -12.03 -1.80
CA ILE A 793 24.71 -11.90 -2.90
C ILE A 793 24.25 -13.28 -3.32
N ILE A 794 22.95 -13.40 -3.57
CA ILE A 794 22.34 -14.58 -4.20
C ILE A 794 21.38 -14.12 -5.31
N SER A 795 21.26 -14.90 -6.38
CA SER A 795 20.23 -14.68 -7.39
C SER A 795 19.64 -16.01 -7.85
N LYS A 796 18.32 -16.08 -7.95
CA LYS A 796 17.62 -17.23 -8.52
C LYS A 796 17.84 -17.36 -10.03
N ARG A 797 18.23 -16.25 -10.70
CA ARG A 797 18.45 -16.16 -12.15
C ARG A 797 19.92 -16.16 -12.55
N GLY A 798 20.79 -15.84 -11.59
CA GLY A 798 22.20 -15.59 -11.88
C GLY A 798 22.40 -14.28 -12.62
N GLY A 799 23.62 -14.03 -13.06
CA GLY A 799 23.99 -12.87 -13.88
C GLY A 799 25.12 -12.03 -13.31
N GLN A 800 25.44 -10.96 -13.99
CA GLN A 800 26.40 -9.96 -13.53
C GLN A 800 25.68 -8.82 -12.83
N CYS A 801 26.23 -8.37 -11.72
CA CYS A 801 25.82 -7.12 -11.08
C CYS A 801 27.04 -6.25 -10.79
N LYS A 802 26.83 -4.95 -10.89
CA LYS A 802 27.82 -3.94 -10.48
C LYS A 802 27.49 -3.56 -9.03
N LEU A 803 28.42 -3.83 -8.14
CA LEU A 803 28.30 -3.41 -6.74
C LEU A 803 29.13 -2.16 -6.50
N ARG A 804 28.58 -1.25 -5.70
CA ARG A 804 29.28 -0.04 -5.25
C ARG A 804 29.29 0.03 -3.73
N TYR A 805 30.44 0.37 -3.18
CA TYR A 805 30.57 0.77 -1.79
C TYR A 805 31.47 2.01 -1.73
N GLU A 806 31.00 3.10 -1.14
CA GLU A 806 31.64 4.42 -1.25
C GLU A 806 31.88 4.78 -2.73
N ASP A 807 33.09 5.22 -3.09
CA ASP A 807 33.46 5.62 -4.45
C ASP A 807 33.92 4.44 -5.33
N LYS A 808 33.94 3.22 -4.80
CA LYS A 808 34.49 2.05 -5.49
C LYS A 808 33.42 1.10 -5.99
N ALA A 809 33.53 0.71 -7.26
CA ALA A 809 32.63 -0.25 -7.87
C ALA A 809 33.39 -1.48 -8.37
N ILE A 810 32.75 -2.64 -8.24
CA ILE A 810 33.23 -3.92 -8.74
C ILE A 810 32.13 -4.61 -9.55
N LEU A 811 32.55 -5.39 -10.56
CA LEU A 811 31.64 -6.27 -11.30
C LEU A 811 31.68 -7.67 -10.69
N VAL A 812 30.53 -8.19 -10.31
CA VAL A 812 30.40 -9.50 -9.67
C VAL A 812 29.58 -10.41 -10.56
N ASN A 813 30.10 -11.60 -10.85
CA ASN A 813 29.34 -12.66 -11.51
C ASN A 813 28.69 -13.55 -10.44
N VAL A 814 27.37 -13.62 -10.42
CA VAL A 814 26.57 -14.38 -9.44
C VAL A 814 25.99 -15.62 -10.14
N PRO A 815 26.49 -16.82 -9.84
CA PRO A 815 25.91 -18.05 -10.38
C PRO A 815 24.51 -18.30 -9.83
N VAL A 816 23.64 -18.95 -10.60
CA VAL A 816 22.27 -19.29 -10.22
C VAL A 816 22.24 -20.04 -8.88
N GLY A 817 21.50 -19.54 -7.91
CA GLY A 817 21.29 -20.14 -6.60
C GLY A 817 22.53 -20.21 -5.69
N ARG A 818 23.67 -19.64 -6.11
CA ARG A 818 24.91 -19.65 -5.31
C ARG A 818 25.06 -18.34 -4.54
N ARG A 819 25.52 -18.47 -3.29
CA ARG A 819 25.90 -17.32 -2.45
C ARG A 819 27.32 -16.87 -2.81
N VAL A 820 27.48 -15.60 -3.14
CA VAL A 820 28.78 -14.97 -3.43
C VAL A 820 29.10 -14.01 -2.30
N ARG A 821 30.20 -14.22 -1.60
CA ARG A 821 30.66 -13.40 -0.46
C ARG A 821 31.64 -12.33 -0.95
N ILE A 822 31.40 -11.10 -0.63
CA ILE A 822 32.16 -9.93 -1.05
C ILE A 822 32.65 -9.18 0.20
N PRO A 823 33.85 -9.48 0.69
CA PRO A 823 34.45 -8.75 1.81
C PRO A 823 34.92 -7.35 1.38
N LEU A 824 35.07 -6.42 2.31
CA LEU A 824 35.53 -5.04 2.05
C LEU A 824 36.80 -4.99 1.21
N GLN A 825 37.75 -5.96 1.39
CA GLN A 825 39.01 -5.99 0.61
C GLN A 825 38.78 -6.11 -0.89
N SER A 826 37.66 -6.67 -1.36
CA SER A 826 37.33 -6.77 -2.78
C SER A 826 37.21 -5.39 -3.44
N PHE A 827 36.73 -4.39 -2.72
CA PHE A 827 36.62 -3.02 -3.18
C PHE A 827 37.99 -2.27 -3.15
N ARG A 828 38.89 -2.65 -2.26
CA ARG A 828 40.23 -2.03 -2.15
C ARG A 828 41.18 -2.45 -3.28
N ASN A 829 40.99 -3.64 -3.83
CA ASN A 829 41.86 -4.22 -4.86
C ASN A 829 41.48 -3.80 -6.30
N SER A 830 40.39 -3.06 -6.48
CA SER A 830 39.90 -2.62 -7.80
C SER A 830 40.82 -1.54 -8.48
N GLU A 831 41.79 -1.00 -7.77
CA GLU A 831 42.75 0.01 -8.34
C GLU A 831 43.85 -0.59 -9.25
N LYS A 832 43.94 -1.90 -9.46
CA LYS A 832 45.02 -2.58 -10.18
C LYS A 832 44.65 -3.20 -11.52
N SER A 833 43.56 -2.76 -12.17
CA SER A 833 43.32 -3.17 -13.56
C SER A 833 43.49 -1.96 -14.47
N PRO A 834 44.57 -1.89 -15.30
CA PRO A 834 44.71 -0.80 -16.26
C PRO A 834 43.61 -0.96 -17.32
N ALA A 835 42.97 0.15 -17.67
CA ALA A 835 42.15 0.25 -18.86
C ALA A 835 42.95 -0.29 -20.05
N LYS A 836 42.50 -1.39 -20.66
CA LYS A 836 42.89 -1.71 -22.01
C LYS A 836 42.04 -0.87 -22.95
N VAL A 837 42.75 -0.04 -23.69
CA VAL A 837 42.33 0.81 -24.78
C VAL A 837 41.46 0.09 -25.79
#